data_abd7b5079a968bf872d61bad2225946e
#
_entry.id   abd7b5079a968bf872d61bad2225946e
#
_cell.length_a   1.000
_cell.length_b   1.000
_cell.length_c   1.000
_cell.angle_alpha   90.00
_cell.angle_beta   90.00
_cell.angle_gamma   90.00
#
_symmetry.space_group_name_H-M   'P 1'
#
loop_
_entity.id
_entity.type
_entity.pdbx_description
1 polymer ?
#
loop_
_entity_poly.entity_id
_entity_poly.type
_entity_poly.pdbx_seq_one_letter_code
_entity_poly.pdbx_strand_id
1 'polypeptide(L)'
;MLSDSVVGLVDNYRPMDQGKMLEEAIFFVKEQSYYMKKAIEMEDVSNSLKHGSNIISELRTSSLSPIHYYELYMKVFNELEYLADFIGDHAKKTNIIPELYVSVQQATFILPRLYLLVMVGAHYIKSKKVTAKEILDDITELCKGIQHPMRGLFLRYYLVQICKDKLPDSDPDNENGFIDSFDFLMNNFCESIRLWIRLNTAGNDKKKLDKERLELGLLVGANLVRITQLEGVDINFYSSTALPRILSEIKSIDDNVAQKYLLDCLIQAFSDEFHIQTIDDILSACVSSVKSGNFTNDITINNINFCTYYHVDGGISILMTMMNRLSVFLTSNPESLPEGVDIFSTFQKHLSTINVVYNLSVQGNQEPEGPQVGIKGYLDLQAAFLEFITTLYPGTVEHVEFVLNKVVEVLSNILGDVVIEGPAANSIVKLLTVPIKALSLKALELSYNEKLISFLSWEMRKEMSYNLIDELVTTNILMDELSSFEIFFNLVSPLFLPFDEEKGEYISDHLLEKIKLEQYQICKLIQAIKCSDVCDQFSIYKDLTERILKSGSLRMKHTLPCLVNCSLSLLFSSSNREFSQTQSTQFQTPNVQFKNMKISFNHDFSMEILKYIHHLMELLQPISPKKTLKLLMLVSISVDEFARSSIGVFGENTKFMTDMKMMCLDFLMKACNCYEDEISGGENQVYCIKYMCSAVSSRITILDSEDYLNVAMLLAKYALNLIRLTQRCEVLCCASHLFNSPQYYNEQRLVWCLEKCVTLVETLDFYTPSKLVESLMFPLETSKYFKLKNTTKLVQNKLDKLSQLLPKDEMKKYEEKVKALQEYTNLLTK
;
A
#
# COMPACT_ATOMS: atom_id res chain seq x y z
N MET A 1 2.58 43.07 -56.97
CA MET A 1 3.56 43.80 -56.19
C MET A 1 2.88 44.54 -55.03
N LEU A 2 2.41 43.87 -54.04
CA LEU A 2 1.91 44.40 -52.75
C LEU A 2 1.58 43.22 -51.79
N SER A 3 2.50 42.23 -51.68
CA SER A 3 2.30 41.09 -50.78
C SER A 3 3.56 40.75 -49.95
N ASP A 4 4.65 41.51 -50.04
CA ASP A 4 5.94 41.16 -49.41
C ASP A 4 6.40 42.09 -48.27
N SER A 5 5.53 42.99 -47.74
CA SER A 5 5.92 43.98 -46.73
C SER A 5 5.22 43.81 -45.37
N VAL A 6 4.50 42.69 -45.12
CA VAL A 6 3.83 42.43 -43.81
C VAL A 6 4.46 41.29 -43.05
N VAL A 7 5.40 40.52 -43.61
CA VAL A 7 6.02 39.35 -42.98
C VAL A 7 7.22 39.70 -42.07
N GLY A 8 7.65 40.97 -42.04
CA GLY A 8 8.88 41.40 -41.36
C GLY A 8 8.78 41.98 -39.95
N LEU A 9 7.63 41.87 -39.27
CA LEU A 9 7.40 42.46 -37.93
C LEU A 9 6.99 41.49 -36.80
N VAL A 10 7.18 40.22 -36.97
CA VAL A 10 6.76 39.20 -35.92
C VAL A 10 7.96 38.58 -35.20
N ASP A 11 9.19 38.86 -35.57
CA ASP A 11 10.35 38.24 -34.91
C ASP A 11 11.15 39.26 -34.11
N ASN A 12 10.72 39.54 -32.86
CA ASN A 12 11.57 39.99 -31.75
C ASN A 12 10.79 40.12 -30.42
N TYR A 13 9.92 39.22 -30.08
CA TYR A 13 9.48 39.11 -28.67
C TYR A 13 10.44 38.18 -27.91
N ARG A 14 11.44 38.77 -27.24
CA ARG A 14 12.08 38.15 -26.08
C ARG A 14 10.94 37.77 -25.10
N PRO A 15 10.94 36.61 -24.48
CA PRO A 15 9.98 36.30 -23.43
C PRO A 15 10.18 37.37 -22.33
N MET A 16 9.26 38.32 -22.25
CA MET A 16 9.25 39.32 -21.19
C MET A 16 9.13 38.57 -19.87
N ASP A 17 10.00 38.86 -18.92
CA ASP A 17 10.05 38.27 -17.61
C ASP A 17 8.73 38.59 -16.89
N GLN A 18 7.78 37.62 -16.91
CA GLN A 18 6.43 37.77 -16.33
C GLN A 18 6.48 38.17 -14.86
N GLY A 19 7.52 37.72 -14.13
CA GLY A 19 7.74 38.06 -12.73
C GLY A 19 7.94 39.56 -12.54
N LYS A 20 8.75 40.22 -13.40
CA LYS A 20 8.97 41.68 -13.34
C LYS A 20 7.69 42.47 -13.64
N MET A 21 6.93 42.01 -14.65
CA MET A 21 5.66 42.68 -14.98
C MET A 21 4.67 42.59 -13.83
N LEU A 22 4.63 41.46 -13.16
CA LEU A 22 3.79 41.26 -11.98
C LEU A 22 4.26 42.15 -10.80
N GLU A 23 5.55 42.23 -10.55
CA GLU A 23 6.13 43.11 -9.50
C GLU A 23 5.83 44.60 -9.76
N GLU A 24 5.96 45.06 -11.01
CA GLU A 24 5.60 46.41 -11.39
C GLU A 24 4.11 46.73 -11.19
N ALA A 25 3.23 45.81 -11.60
CA ALA A 25 1.78 45.93 -11.41
C ALA A 25 1.42 45.94 -9.90
N ILE A 26 2.02 45.04 -9.11
CA ILE A 26 1.80 44.99 -7.64
C ILE A 26 2.32 46.29 -6.97
N PHE A 27 3.44 46.81 -7.41
CA PHE A 27 3.96 48.07 -6.89
C PHE A 27 2.97 49.25 -7.15
N PHE A 28 2.45 49.35 -8.37
CA PHE A 28 1.45 50.37 -8.72
C PHE A 28 0.13 50.20 -7.89
N VAL A 29 -0.34 48.96 -7.74
CA VAL A 29 -1.50 48.67 -6.88
C VAL A 29 -1.25 49.14 -5.44
N LYS A 30 -0.08 48.89 -4.87
CA LYS A 30 0.26 49.35 -3.51
C LYS A 30 0.29 50.86 -3.38
N GLU A 31 0.84 51.56 -4.37
CA GLU A 31 0.89 53.01 -4.43
C GLU A 31 -0.54 53.58 -4.45
N GLN A 32 -1.40 53.10 -5.36
CA GLN A 32 -2.78 53.58 -5.48
C GLN A 32 -3.60 53.20 -4.24
N SER A 33 -3.33 52.07 -3.62
CA SER A 33 -3.97 51.67 -2.37
C SER A 33 -3.68 52.65 -1.23
N TYR A 34 -2.43 53.12 -1.13
CA TYR A 34 -2.08 54.11 -0.12
C TYR A 34 -2.91 55.41 -0.29
N TYR A 35 -3.05 55.91 -1.53
CA TYR A 35 -3.85 57.10 -1.79
C TYR A 35 -5.36 56.85 -1.57
N MET A 36 -5.85 55.66 -1.91
CA MET A 36 -7.20 55.26 -1.65
C MET A 36 -7.52 55.25 -0.15
N LYS A 37 -6.69 54.62 0.67
CA LYS A 37 -6.85 54.59 2.12
C LYS A 37 -6.79 55.98 2.76
N LYS A 38 -5.93 56.85 2.27
CA LYS A 38 -5.90 58.25 2.71
C LYS A 38 -7.16 59.01 2.36
N ALA A 39 -7.76 58.76 1.16
CA ALA A 39 -9.03 59.36 0.76
C ALA A 39 -10.19 58.83 1.64
N ILE A 40 -10.15 57.55 2.01
CA ILE A 40 -11.11 56.91 2.91
C ILE A 40 -11.04 57.54 4.34
N GLU A 41 -9.85 57.81 4.86
CA GLU A 41 -9.68 58.49 6.15
C GLU A 41 -10.22 59.91 6.13
N MET A 42 -10.21 60.59 4.97
CA MET A 42 -10.79 61.91 4.77
C MET A 42 -12.28 61.90 4.45
N GLU A 43 -12.91 60.75 4.43
CA GLU A 43 -14.34 60.52 4.02
C GLU A 43 -14.64 61.04 2.58
N ASP A 44 -13.62 61.14 1.70
CA ASP A 44 -13.77 61.58 0.31
C ASP A 44 -14.09 60.37 -0.61
N VAL A 45 -15.39 60.18 -0.89
CA VAL A 45 -15.90 59.09 -1.72
C VAL A 45 -15.41 59.21 -3.17
N SER A 46 -15.31 60.45 -3.72
CA SER A 46 -14.94 60.63 -5.12
C SER A 46 -13.51 60.25 -5.42
N ASN A 47 -12.58 60.74 -4.58
CA ASN A 47 -11.16 60.36 -4.72
C ASN A 47 -10.91 58.88 -4.37
N SER A 48 -11.62 58.31 -3.39
CA SER A 48 -11.48 56.85 -3.07
C SER A 48 -11.93 55.97 -4.25
N LEU A 49 -13.02 56.30 -4.94
CA LEU A 49 -13.46 55.60 -6.17
C LEU A 49 -12.48 55.79 -7.34
N LYS A 50 -11.91 56.97 -7.49
CA LYS A 50 -10.89 57.25 -8.53
C LYS A 50 -9.66 56.36 -8.33
N HIS A 51 -9.09 56.31 -7.13
CA HIS A 51 -7.95 55.45 -6.84
C HIS A 51 -8.30 53.95 -6.92
N GLY A 52 -9.49 53.54 -6.50
CA GLY A 52 -10.02 52.21 -6.72
C GLY A 52 -10.10 51.83 -8.20
N SER A 53 -10.57 52.76 -9.05
CA SER A 53 -10.57 52.59 -10.51
C SER A 53 -9.18 52.38 -11.09
N ASN A 54 -8.20 53.13 -10.59
CA ASN A 54 -6.78 52.97 -11.01
C ASN A 54 -6.23 51.59 -10.62
N ILE A 55 -6.50 51.12 -9.41
CA ILE A 55 -6.13 49.79 -8.96
C ILE A 55 -6.69 48.71 -9.89
N ILE A 56 -7.97 48.79 -10.21
CA ILE A 56 -8.64 47.81 -11.10
C ILE A 56 -8.09 47.89 -12.53
N SER A 57 -7.60 49.06 -12.95
CA SER A 57 -7.05 49.23 -14.30
C SER A 57 -5.84 48.31 -14.59
N GLU A 58 -5.10 47.89 -13.59
CA GLU A 58 -3.99 46.91 -13.73
C GLU A 58 -4.48 45.51 -14.15
N LEU A 59 -5.72 45.15 -13.86
CA LEU A 59 -6.35 43.92 -14.34
C LEU A 59 -6.65 43.90 -15.84
N ARG A 60 -6.40 45.01 -16.56
CA ARG A 60 -6.56 45.08 -18.02
C ARG A 60 -5.43 44.39 -18.78
N THR A 61 -4.36 44.00 -18.10
CA THR A 61 -3.26 43.24 -18.72
C THR A 61 -3.71 41.95 -19.37
N SER A 62 -3.09 41.59 -20.51
CA SER A 62 -3.29 40.30 -21.20
C SER A 62 -2.01 39.48 -21.31
N SER A 63 -0.89 39.99 -20.75
CA SER A 63 0.43 39.40 -20.90
C SER A 63 0.84 38.46 -19.78
N LEU A 64 0.06 38.39 -18.68
CA LEU A 64 0.31 37.54 -17.55
C LEU A 64 -0.28 36.13 -17.77
N SER A 65 0.45 35.11 -17.29
CA SER A 65 -0.10 33.76 -17.21
C SER A 65 -1.25 33.66 -16.18
N PRO A 66 -2.11 32.66 -16.24
CA PRO A 66 -3.22 32.51 -15.30
C PRO A 66 -2.84 32.58 -13.83
N ILE A 67 -1.72 31.98 -13.44
CA ILE A 67 -1.21 31.98 -12.05
C ILE A 67 -0.82 33.40 -11.61
N HIS A 68 -0.04 34.11 -12.42
CA HIS A 68 0.38 35.49 -12.12
C HIS A 68 -0.79 36.49 -12.14
N TYR A 69 -1.74 36.25 -13.05
CA TYR A 69 -2.95 37.06 -13.08
C TYR A 69 -3.82 36.85 -11.84
N TYR A 70 -3.92 35.59 -11.34
CA TYR A 70 -4.59 35.28 -10.09
C TYR A 70 -3.91 36.00 -8.89
N GLU A 71 -2.61 35.98 -8.83
CA GLU A 71 -1.85 36.70 -7.78
C GLU A 71 -2.13 38.20 -7.78
N LEU A 72 -2.09 38.84 -8.96
CA LEU A 72 -2.45 40.24 -9.12
C LEU A 72 -3.90 40.49 -8.70
N TYR A 73 -4.83 39.65 -9.17
CA TYR A 73 -6.25 39.71 -8.81
C TYR A 73 -6.48 39.65 -7.30
N MET A 74 -5.83 38.73 -6.59
CA MET A 74 -5.98 38.62 -5.13
C MET A 74 -5.50 39.88 -4.40
N LYS A 75 -4.43 40.52 -4.89
CA LYS A 75 -3.97 41.83 -4.33
C LYS A 75 -4.99 42.92 -4.56
N VAL A 76 -5.53 43.00 -5.78
CA VAL A 76 -6.58 43.97 -6.13
C VAL A 76 -7.86 43.70 -5.32
N PHE A 77 -8.28 42.47 -5.20
CA PHE A 77 -9.46 42.05 -4.45
C PHE A 77 -9.41 42.49 -2.99
N ASN A 78 -8.28 42.21 -2.29
CA ASN A 78 -8.08 42.58 -0.90
C ASN A 78 -8.15 44.10 -0.69
N GLU A 79 -7.65 44.90 -1.65
CA GLU A 79 -7.74 46.37 -1.53
C GLU A 79 -9.16 46.86 -1.82
N LEU A 80 -9.89 46.21 -2.71
CA LEU A 80 -11.28 46.51 -2.98
C LEU A 80 -12.24 46.18 -1.83
N GLU A 81 -11.91 45.22 -0.98
CA GLU A 81 -12.69 44.92 0.24
C GLU A 81 -12.71 46.13 1.17
N TYR A 82 -11.55 46.83 1.38
CA TYR A 82 -11.50 48.05 2.18
C TYR A 82 -12.40 49.14 1.61
N LEU A 83 -12.45 49.28 0.28
CA LEU A 83 -13.32 50.26 -0.39
C LEU A 83 -14.79 49.85 -0.27
N ALA A 84 -15.11 48.60 -0.37
CA ALA A 84 -16.46 48.06 -0.22
C ALA A 84 -17.00 48.30 1.20
N ASP A 85 -16.19 48.03 2.23
CA ASP A 85 -16.57 48.27 3.62
C ASP A 85 -16.82 49.78 3.86
N PHE A 86 -15.93 50.63 3.36
CA PHE A 86 -16.10 52.10 3.45
C PHE A 86 -17.41 52.55 2.82
N ILE A 87 -17.70 52.09 1.59
CA ILE A 87 -18.95 52.43 0.90
C ILE A 87 -20.16 51.87 1.68
N GLY A 88 -20.08 50.67 2.21
CA GLY A 88 -21.13 50.06 3.04
C GLY A 88 -21.43 50.87 4.30
N ASP A 89 -20.40 51.38 4.99
CA ASP A 89 -20.57 52.16 6.21
C ASP A 89 -21.07 53.59 5.88
N HIS A 90 -20.58 54.16 4.80
CA HIS A 90 -21.04 55.47 4.34
C HIS A 90 -22.50 55.44 3.86
N ALA A 91 -22.91 54.31 3.24
CA ALA A 91 -24.27 54.04 2.82
C ALA A 91 -25.29 53.97 3.97
N LYS A 92 -24.86 53.55 5.15
CA LYS A 92 -25.72 53.50 6.37
C LYS A 92 -25.95 54.90 6.93
N LYS A 93 -25.00 55.82 6.73
CA LYS A 93 -25.03 57.21 7.26
C LYS A 93 -25.82 58.14 6.29
N THR A 94 -25.68 57.89 4.98
CA THR A 94 -26.17 58.82 3.94
C THR A 94 -26.84 58.05 2.81
N ASN A 95 -27.85 58.61 2.18
CA ASN A 95 -28.62 57.97 1.11
C ASN A 95 -27.97 58.12 -0.27
N ILE A 96 -26.67 57.92 -0.39
CA ILE A 96 -25.86 58.23 -1.60
C ILE A 96 -25.81 57.09 -2.60
N ILE A 97 -26.22 55.84 -2.26
CA ILE A 97 -26.04 54.66 -3.11
C ILE A 97 -26.65 54.84 -4.51
N PRO A 98 -27.90 55.36 -4.73
CA PRO A 98 -28.44 55.53 -6.07
C PRO A 98 -27.61 56.50 -6.93
N GLU A 99 -27.12 57.58 -6.33
CA GLU A 99 -26.27 58.56 -7.01
C GLU A 99 -24.91 57.98 -7.35
N LEU A 100 -24.32 57.18 -6.46
CA LEU A 100 -23.06 56.46 -6.69
C LEU A 100 -23.21 55.44 -7.80
N TYR A 101 -24.33 54.70 -7.84
CA TYR A 101 -24.60 53.72 -8.89
C TYR A 101 -24.59 54.34 -10.26
N VAL A 102 -25.26 55.50 -10.43
CA VAL A 102 -25.27 56.30 -11.69
C VAL A 102 -23.89 56.89 -11.97
N SER A 103 -23.18 57.40 -10.96
CA SER A 103 -21.85 58.01 -11.13
C SER A 103 -20.82 57.01 -11.59
N VAL A 104 -20.80 55.77 -11.04
CA VAL A 104 -19.89 54.71 -11.43
C VAL A 104 -20.10 54.26 -12.88
N GLN A 105 -21.32 54.29 -13.40
CA GLN A 105 -21.64 53.99 -14.81
C GLN A 105 -20.90 54.95 -15.78
N GLN A 106 -20.50 56.14 -15.37
CA GLN A 106 -19.80 57.13 -16.18
C GLN A 106 -18.28 56.93 -16.22
N ALA A 107 -17.72 55.92 -15.50
CA ALA A 107 -16.29 55.64 -15.52
C ALA A 107 -15.78 55.31 -16.95
N THR A 108 -14.60 55.84 -17.32
CA THR A 108 -14.08 55.81 -18.70
C THR A 108 -13.78 54.43 -19.22
N PHE A 109 -13.22 53.55 -18.39
CA PHE A 109 -12.82 52.18 -18.77
C PHE A 109 -13.88 51.16 -18.36
N ILE A 110 -14.19 50.20 -19.24
CA ILE A 110 -15.26 49.20 -19.03
C ILE A 110 -14.92 48.27 -17.84
N LEU A 111 -13.69 47.78 -17.71
CA LEU A 111 -13.36 46.82 -16.67
C LEU A 111 -13.43 47.45 -15.26
N PRO A 112 -12.78 48.59 -14.95
CA PRO A 112 -12.97 49.29 -13.68
C PRO A 112 -14.44 49.65 -13.40
N ARG A 113 -15.13 50.12 -14.42
CA ARG A 113 -16.60 50.45 -14.32
C ARG A 113 -17.36 49.25 -13.78
N LEU A 114 -17.18 48.06 -14.35
CA LEU A 114 -17.93 46.86 -13.95
C LEU A 114 -17.57 46.37 -12.53
N TYR A 115 -16.29 46.38 -12.17
CA TYR A 115 -15.91 45.99 -10.79
C TYR A 115 -16.51 46.94 -9.74
N LEU A 116 -16.48 48.25 -9.99
CA LEU A 116 -17.07 49.22 -9.08
C LEU A 116 -18.58 49.15 -9.07
N LEU A 117 -19.20 48.89 -10.24
CA LEU A 117 -20.65 48.71 -10.36
C LEU A 117 -21.15 47.49 -9.61
N VAL A 118 -20.44 46.39 -9.70
CA VAL A 118 -20.70 45.14 -8.91
C VAL A 118 -20.66 45.44 -7.41
N MET A 119 -19.62 46.14 -6.96
CA MET A 119 -19.46 46.50 -5.55
C MET A 119 -20.58 47.43 -5.05
N VAL A 120 -20.88 48.52 -5.75
CA VAL A 120 -21.93 49.48 -5.35
C VAL A 120 -23.31 48.83 -5.48
N GLY A 121 -23.56 48.05 -6.56
CA GLY A 121 -24.80 47.30 -6.75
C GLY A 121 -25.12 46.30 -5.67
N ALA A 122 -24.10 45.58 -5.18
CA ALA A 122 -24.22 44.65 -4.06
C ALA A 122 -24.68 45.38 -2.76
N HIS A 123 -24.19 46.59 -2.50
CA HIS A 123 -24.64 47.42 -1.40
C HIS A 123 -26.05 48.03 -1.68
N TYR A 124 -26.40 48.28 -2.95
CA TYR A 124 -27.72 48.73 -3.32
C TYR A 124 -28.80 47.67 -3.06
N ILE A 125 -28.52 46.40 -3.39
CA ILE A 125 -29.38 45.26 -3.04
C ILE A 125 -29.62 45.24 -1.53
N LYS A 126 -28.55 45.33 -0.71
CA LYS A 126 -28.68 45.34 0.75
C LYS A 126 -29.51 46.49 1.31
N SER A 127 -29.64 47.61 0.59
CA SER A 127 -30.43 48.75 1.00
C SER A 127 -31.95 48.53 0.85
N LYS A 128 -32.37 47.46 0.14
CA LYS A 128 -33.79 47.07 -0.13
C LYS A 128 -34.64 48.19 -0.77
N LYS A 129 -34.05 49.13 -1.48
CA LYS A 129 -34.78 50.24 -2.13
C LYS A 129 -35.30 49.93 -3.54
N VAL A 130 -34.62 49.03 -4.19
CA VAL A 130 -34.94 48.52 -5.54
C VAL A 130 -34.99 47.01 -5.44
N THR A 131 -35.73 46.37 -6.34
CA THR A 131 -35.80 44.90 -6.40
C THR A 131 -34.43 44.36 -6.71
N ALA A 132 -33.97 43.38 -5.91
CA ALA A 132 -32.67 42.76 -6.10
C ALA A 132 -32.50 42.19 -7.51
N LYS A 133 -33.61 41.69 -8.10
CA LYS A 133 -33.62 41.12 -9.44
C LYS A 133 -33.22 42.15 -10.51
N GLU A 134 -33.78 43.38 -10.48
CA GLU A 134 -33.42 44.40 -11.47
C GLU A 134 -31.92 44.75 -11.45
N ILE A 135 -31.34 44.85 -10.27
CA ILE A 135 -29.89 45.15 -10.12
C ILE A 135 -29.02 43.96 -10.56
N LEU A 136 -29.43 42.74 -10.21
CA LEU A 136 -28.65 41.51 -10.56
C LEU A 136 -28.72 41.26 -12.08
N ASP A 137 -29.87 41.47 -12.71
CA ASP A 137 -30.04 41.31 -14.15
C ASP A 137 -29.25 42.41 -14.92
N ASP A 138 -29.29 43.67 -14.47
CA ASP A 138 -28.50 44.76 -15.07
C ASP A 138 -27.00 44.48 -15.02
N ILE A 139 -26.45 44.11 -13.86
CA ILE A 139 -25.04 43.80 -13.69
C ILE A 139 -24.64 42.57 -14.50
N THR A 140 -25.48 41.53 -14.54
CA THR A 140 -25.19 40.32 -15.28
C THR A 140 -25.11 40.57 -16.77
N GLU A 141 -26.04 41.36 -17.32
CA GLU A 141 -26.06 41.76 -18.73
C GLU A 141 -24.83 42.62 -19.07
N LEU A 142 -24.49 43.57 -18.24
CA LEU A 142 -23.33 44.42 -18.46
C LEU A 142 -22.00 43.62 -18.41
N CYS A 143 -21.90 42.63 -17.53
CA CYS A 143 -20.74 41.74 -17.46
C CYS A 143 -20.57 40.88 -18.72
N LYS A 144 -21.65 40.59 -19.50
CA LYS A 144 -21.53 39.93 -20.81
C LYS A 144 -20.70 40.72 -21.82
N GLY A 145 -20.54 42.04 -21.64
CA GLY A 145 -19.68 42.87 -22.45
C GLY A 145 -18.18 42.53 -22.40
N ILE A 146 -17.70 41.85 -21.37
CA ILE A 146 -16.29 41.40 -21.24
C ILE A 146 -16.15 40.01 -21.85
N GLN A 147 -15.71 39.98 -23.11
CA GLN A 147 -15.55 38.75 -23.90
C GLN A 147 -14.19 38.07 -23.73
N HIS A 148 -13.19 38.76 -23.14
CA HIS A 148 -11.88 38.21 -22.91
C HIS A 148 -11.95 37.13 -21.79
N PRO A 149 -11.58 35.85 -22.06
CA PRO A 149 -11.84 34.74 -21.13
C PRO A 149 -11.28 34.98 -19.72
N MET A 150 -10.00 35.32 -19.58
CA MET A 150 -9.37 35.59 -18.28
C MET A 150 -10.10 36.71 -17.52
N ARG A 151 -10.20 37.88 -18.13
CA ARG A 151 -10.81 39.06 -17.47
C ARG A 151 -12.25 38.81 -17.12
N GLY A 152 -13.01 38.14 -18.01
CA GLY A 152 -14.39 37.80 -17.81
C GLY A 152 -14.62 36.79 -16.69
N LEU A 153 -13.80 35.74 -16.61
CA LEU A 153 -13.91 34.74 -15.54
C LEU A 153 -13.65 35.36 -14.16
N PHE A 154 -12.58 36.16 -14.02
CA PHE A 154 -12.27 36.80 -12.76
C PHE A 154 -13.29 37.86 -12.34
N LEU A 155 -13.86 38.60 -13.30
CA LEU A 155 -14.95 39.55 -13.03
C LEU A 155 -16.20 38.79 -12.50
N ARG A 156 -16.57 37.66 -13.13
CA ARG A 156 -17.73 36.87 -12.72
C ARG A 156 -17.53 36.18 -11.37
N TYR A 157 -16.30 35.73 -11.10
CA TYR A 157 -15.92 35.26 -9.79
C TYR A 157 -16.05 36.35 -8.73
N TYR A 158 -15.55 37.57 -9.04
CA TYR A 158 -15.71 38.73 -8.17
C TYR A 158 -17.19 39.04 -7.88
N LEU A 159 -18.03 39.00 -8.89
CA LEU A 159 -19.48 39.21 -8.78
C LEU A 159 -20.12 38.26 -7.76
N VAL A 160 -19.80 36.95 -7.84
CA VAL A 160 -20.30 35.93 -6.93
C VAL A 160 -19.80 36.16 -5.50
N GLN A 161 -18.50 36.51 -5.32
CA GLN A 161 -17.92 36.73 -4.01
C GLN A 161 -18.50 37.97 -3.30
N ILE A 162 -18.65 39.06 -3.98
CA ILE A 162 -19.16 40.32 -3.40
C ILE A 162 -20.67 40.23 -3.10
N CYS A 163 -21.43 39.48 -3.90
CA CYS A 163 -22.83 39.25 -3.65
C CYS A 163 -23.14 38.17 -2.60
N LYS A 164 -22.11 37.46 -2.10
CA LYS A 164 -22.29 36.28 -1.24
C LYS A 164 -23.30 36.46 -0.10
N ASP A 165 -23.19 37.55 0.67
CA ASP A 165 -24.04 37.79 1.86
C ASP A 165 -25.12 38.89 1.63
N LYS A 166 -25.42 39.17 0.37
CA LYS A 166 -26.28 40.29 -0.03
C LYS A 166 -27.41 39.85 -0.96
N LEU A 167 -27.47 38.52 -1.27
CA LEU A 167 -28.58 37.96 -2.03
C LEU A 167 -29.85 37.91 -1.19
N PRO A 168 -31.03 38.01 -1.80
CA PRO A 168 -32.31 38.02 -1.10
C PRO A 168 -32.84 36.59 -0.82
N ASP A 169 -31.97 35.59 -0.69
CA ASP A 169 -32.33 34.19 -0.49
C ASP A 169 -32.96 33.90 0.89
N SER A 170 -32.57 34.68 1.91
CA SER A 170 -33.06 34.56 3.31
C SER A 170 -34.11 35.64 3.65
N ASP A 171 -34.63 36.43 2.69
CA ASP A 171 -35.49 37.55 3.00
C ASP A 171 -36.96 37.10 3.13
N PRO A 172 -37.56 37.13 4.35
CA PRO A 172 -38.93 36.66 4.56
C PRO A 172 -39.98 37.52 3.88
N ASP A 173 -39.62 38.76 3.49
CA ASP A 173 -40.53 39.69 2.81
C ASP A 173 -40.56 39.48 1.29
N ASN A 174 -39.71 38.63 0.72
CA ASN A 174 -39.61 38.39 -0.73
C ASN A 174 -39.80 36.90 -1.07
N GLU A 175 -41.03 36.49 -1.35
CA GLU A 175 -41.36 35.10 -1.69
C GLU A 175 -40.58 34.54 -2.89
N ASN A 176 -40.12 35.38 -3.80
CA ASN A 176 -39.35 34.99 -5.00
C ASN A 176 -37.85 35.21 -4.86
N GLY A 177 -37.35 35.73 -3.74
CA GLY A 177 -35.98 36.10 -3.55
C GLY A 177 -34.99 34.92 -3.71
N PHE A 178 -35.39 33.76 -3.26
CA PHE A 178 -34.61 32.52 -3.43
C PHE A 178 -34.49 32.11 -4.92
N ILE A 179 -35.59 32.12 -5.68
CA ILE A 179 -35.60 31.74 -7.09
C ILE A 179 -34.78 32.74 -7.91
N ASP A 180 -34.93 34.05 -7.66
CA ASP A 180 -34.16 35.09 -8.34
C ASP A 180 -32.64 34.94 -8.05
N SER A 181 -32.26 34.61 -6.81
CA SER A 181 -30.88 34.34 -6.43
C SER A 181 -30.31 33.10 -7.14
N PHE A 182 -31.10 32.03 -7.21
CA PHE A 182 -30.74 30.82 -7.94
C PHE A 182 -30.58 31.08 -9.44
N ASP A 183 -31.54 31.78 -10.07
CA ASP A 183 -31.47 32.11 -11.50
C ASP A 183 -30.27 32.99 -11.84
N PHE A 184 -29.95 33.95 -10.98
CA PHE A 184 -28.77 34.77 -11.10
C PHE A 184 -27.48 33.92 -11.09
N LEU A 185 -27.29 33.02 -10.09
CA LEU A 185 -26.13 32.16 -9.99
C LEU A 185 -26.02 31.19 -11.17
N MET A 186 -27.16 30.62 -11.62
CA MET A 186 -27.21 29.75 -12.80
C MET A 186 -26.81 30.50 -14.08
N ASN A 187 -27.34 31.72 -14.32
CA ASN A 187 -26.95 32.53 -15.46
C ASN A 187 -25.45 32.87 -15.43
N ASN A 188 -24.92 33.22 -14.25
CA ASN A 188 -23.48 33.49 -14.11
C ASN A 188 -22.64 32.24 -14.34
N PHE A 189 -23.10 31.07 -13.90
CA PHE A 189 -22.48 29.77 -14.13
C PHE A 189 -22.40 29.43 -15.62
N CYS A 190 -23.53 29.52 -16.34
CA CYS A 190 -23.56 29.23 -17.77
C CYS A 190 -22.64 30.13 -18.59
N GLU A 191 -22.61 31.44 -18.30
CA GLU A 191 -21.71 32.36 -18.99
C GLU A 191 -20.26 32.14 -18.61
N SER A 192 -19.96 31.75 -17.36
CA SER A 192 -18.60 31.38 -16.93
C SER A 192 -18.10 30.14 -17.66
N ILE A 193 -18.91 29.13 -17.87
CA ILE A 193 -18.60 27.93 -18.67
C ILE A 193 -18.27 28.34 -20.11
N ARG A 194 -19.11 29.18 -20.74
CA ARG A 194 -18.87 29.67 -22.13
C ARG A 194 -17.52 30.36 -22.28
N LEU A 195 -17.14 31.20 -21.31
CA LEU A 195 -15.84 31.87 -21.31
C LEU A 195 -14.68 30.88 -21.10
N TRP A 196 -14.85 29.93 -20.20
CA TRP A 196 -13.84 28.94 -19.87
C TRP A 196 -13.52 27.99 -21.04
N ILE A 197 -14.54 27.56 -21.79
CA ILE A 197 -14.38 26.74 -22.99
C ILE A 197 -13.59 27.49 -24.08
N ARG A 198 -13.80 28.80 -24.25
CA ARG A 198 -13.10 29.64 -25.24
C ARG A 198 -11.58 29.73 -25.00
N LEU A 199 -11.09 29.42 -23.80
CA LEU A 199 -9.66 29.35 -23.53
C LEU A 199 -8.95 28.25 -24.34
N ASN A 200 -9.67 27.26 -24.84
CA ASN A 200 -9.11 26.12 -25.56
C ASN A 200 -8.65 26.45 -26.99
N THR A 201 -8.97 27.62 -27.54
CA THR A 201 -8.74 27.93 -28.97
C THR A 201 -7.46 28.68 -29.28
N ALA A 202 -6.64 29.04 -28.29
CA ALA A 202 -5.62 30.10 -28.45
C ALA A 202 -4.15 29.68 -28.29
N GLY A 203 -3.74 28.41 -28.32
CA GLY A 203 -2.34 28.05 -28.08
C GLY A 203 -1.82 26.80 -28.77
N ASN A 204 -0.50 26.78 -29.08
CA ASN A 204 0.18 25.67 -29.78
C ASN A 204 0.58 24.51 -28.85
N ASP A 205 0.57 24.66 -27.53
CA ASP A 205 1.00 23.66 -26.53
C ASP A 205 -0.20 23.12 -25.74
N LYS A 206 -0.86 22.10 -26.26
CA LYS A 206 -2.07 21.51 -25.64
C LYS A 206 -1.91 21.17 -24.15
N LYS A 207 -0.80 20.51 -23.77
CA LYS A 207 -0.59 20.06 -22.35
C LYS A 207 -0.49 21.21 -21.35
N LYS A 208 0.17 22.29 -21.72
CA LYS A 208 0.30 23.49 -20.88
C LYS A 208 -1.02 24.23 -20.78
N LEU A 209 -1.73 24.33 -21.90
CA LEU A 209 -3.04 24.96 -21.98
C LEU A 209 -4.09 24.20 -21.15
N ASP A 210 -4.12 22.87 -21.22
CA ASP A 210 -5.04 22.04 -20.44
C ASP A 210 -4.80 22.19 -18.93
N LYS A 211 -3.52 22.28 -18.50
CA LYS A 211 -3.17 22.54 -17.10
C LYS A 211 -3.64 23.92 -16.63
N GLU A 212 -3.32 24.98 -17.37
CA GLU A 212 -3.75 26.34 -17.07
C GLU A 212 -5.28 26.48 -17.04
N ARG A 213 -5.94 25.75 -17.92
CA ARG A 213 -7.41 25.68 -17.98
C ARG A 213 -8.00 24.99 -16.76
N LEU A 214 -7.45 23.86 -16.32
CA LEU A 214 -7.90 23.18 -15.10
C LEU A 214 -7.73 24.08 -13.86
N GLU A 215 -6.64 24.81 -13.76
CA GLU A 215 -6.43 25.77 -12.67
C GLU A 215 -7.50 26.87 -12.64
N LEU A 216 -7.95 27.34 -13.81
CA LEU A 216 -9.03 28.32 -13.91
C LEU A 216 -10.43 27.70 -13.69
N GLY A 217 -10.57 26.42 -13.78
CA GLY A 217 -11.82 25.69 -13.50
C GLY A 217 -12.39 25.99 -12.12
N LEU A 218 -11.55 26.26 -11.13
CA LEU A 218 -11.96 26.66 -9.77
C LEU A 218 -12.89 27.88 -9.78
N LEU A 219 -12.67 28.84 -10.69
CA LEU A 219 -13.51 30.04 -10.81
C LEU A 219 -14.94 29.72 -11.30
N VAL A 220 -15.05 28.67 -12.11
CA VAL A 220 -16.35 28.15 -12.59
C VAL A 220 -17.03 27.31 -11.52
N GLY A 221 -16.30 26.38 -10.89
CA GLY A 221 -16.80 25.51 -9.84
C GLY A 221 -17.32 26.26 -8.62
N ALA A 222 -16.75 27.44 -8.32
CA ALA A 222 -17.20 28.30 -7.22
C ALA A 222 -18.70 28.70 -7.32
N ASN A 223 -19.25 28.75 -8.53
CA ASN A 223 -20.69 29.01 -8.71
C ASN A 223 -21.55 27.86 -8.17
N LEU A 224 -21.15 26.60 -8.43
CA LEU A 224 -21.84 25.42 -7.89
C LEU A 224 -21.79 25.38 -6.38
N VAL A 225 -20.62 25.63 -5.80
CA VAL A 225 -20.47 25.73 -4.33
C VAL A 225 -21.35 26.85 -3.77
N ARG A 226 -21.49 27.99 -4.48
CA ARG A 226 -22.36 29.08 -4.00
C ARG A 226 -23.84 28.69 -4.06
N ILE A 227 -24.27 27.95 -5.09
CA ILE A 227 -25.63 27.42 -5.19
C ILE A 227 -25.97 26.53 -3.98
N THR A 228 -25.03 25.68 -3.53
CA THR A 228 -25.27 24.82 -2.36
C THR A 228 -25.38 25.59 -1.04
N GLN A 229 -24.91 26.83 -1.01
CA GLN A 229 -24.95 27.69 0.18
C GLN A 229 -26.19 28.58 0.26
N LEU A 230 -27.07 28.56 -0.74
CA LEU A 230 -28.33 29.30 -0.69
C LEU A 230 -29.28 28.71 0.36
N GLU A 231 -29.90 29.58 1.16
CA GLU A 231 -30.93 29.17 2.12
C GLU A 231 -32.21 28.80 1.39
N GLY A 232 -32.59 27.54 1.30
CA GLY A 232 -33.80 27.05 0.62
C GLY A 232 -33.53 25.99 -0.43
N VAL A 233 -32.27 25.55 -0.59
CA VAL A 233 -31.94 24.39 -1.43
C VAL A 233 -32.28 23.12 -0.67
N ASP A 234 -33.56 22.74 -0.77
CA ASP A 234 -34.04 21.44 -0.27
C ASP A 234 -33.87 20.35 -1.32
N ILE A 235 -33.95 19.10 -0.88
CA ILE A 235 -33.88 17.92 -1.74
C ILE A 235 -34.88 17.93 -2.88
N ASN A 236 -36.11 18.42 -2.61
CA ASN A 236 -37.18 18.53 -3.63
C ASN A 236 -36.83 19.56 -4.68
N PHE A 237 -36.31 20.72 -4.31
CA PHE A 237 -35.86 21.76 -5.24
C PHE A 237 -34.63 21.27 -6.03
N TYR A 238 -33.69 20.60 -5.35
CA TYR A 238 -32.53 20.03 -6.00
C TYR A 238 -32.93 19.04 -7.10
N SER A 239 -33.76 18.03 -6.78
CA SER A 239 -34.15 16.98 -7.72
C SER A 239 -35.02 17.49 -8.88
N SER A 240 -35.97 18.45 -8.60
CA SER A 240 -36.93 18.92 -9.61
C SER A 240 -36.40 20.04 -10.51
N THR A 241 -35.54 20.92 -9.98
CA THR A 241 -35.18 22.18 -10.67
C THR A 241 -33.64 22.32 -10.81
N ALA A 242 -32.89 22.23 -9.75
CA ALA A 242 -31.45 22.56 -9.77
C ALA A 242 -30.65 21.55 -10.58
N LEU A 243 -30.74 20.26 -10.24
CA LEU A 243 -30.00 19.20 -10.90
C LEU A 243 -30.29 19.07 -12.40
N PRO A 244 -31.57 19.03 -12.87
CA PRO A 244 -31.88 18.97 -14.31
C PRO A 244 -31.30 20.15 -15.10
N ARG A 245 -31.34 21.36 -14.55
CA ARG A 245 -30.76 22.54 -15.20
C ARG A 245 -29.24 22.48 -15.27
N ILE A 246 -28.56 22.12 -14.18
CA ILE A 246 -27.12 21.98 -14.17
C ILE A 246 -26.68 20.89 -15.15
N LEU A 247 -27.35 19.72 -15.13
CA LEU A 247 -26.99 18.60 -16.03
C LEU A 247 -27.27 18.95 -17.50
N SER A 248 -28.34 19.71 -17.81
CA SER A 248 -28.63 20.15 -19.19
C SER A 248 -27.50 21.05 -19.73
N GLU A 249 -27.00 21.98 -18.92
CA GLU A 249 -25.88 22.83 -19.30
C GLU A 249 -24.57 22.04 -19.47
N ILE A 250 -24.28 21.11 -18.57
CA ILE A 250 -23.07 20.26 -18.67
C ILE A 250 -23.15 19.34 -19.90
N LYS A 251 -24.30 18.74 -20.19
CA LYS A 251 -24.49 17.90 -21.38
C LYS A 251 -24.40 18.68 -22.69
N SER A 252 -24.71 19.97 -22.71
CA SER A 252 -24.62 20.85 -23.90
C SER A 252 -23.16 21.16 -24.32
N ILE A 253 -22.16 20.82 -23.48
CA ILE A 253 -20.75 21.10 -23.71
C ILE A 253 -20.14 19.97 -24.56
N ASP A 254 -19.47 20.30 -25.68
CA ASP A 254 -18.78 19.30 -26.51
C ASP A 254 -17.39 18.94 -26.01
N ASP A 255 -16.89 19.59 -24.96
CA ASP A 255 -15.56 19.40 -24.41
C ASP A 255 -15.54 18.40 -23.26
N ASN A 256 -14.93 17.24 -23.47
CA ASN A 256 -14.87 16.16 -22.49
C ASN A 256 -14.14 16.55 -21.20
N VAL A 257 -13.09 17.40 -21.28
CA VAL A 257 -12.33 17.83 -20.09
C VAL A 257 -13.19 18.74 -19.21
N ALA A 258 -13.96 19.64 -19.85
CA ALA A 258 -14.87 20.53 -19.16
C ALA A 258 -16.05 19.75 -18.53
N GLN A 259 -16.66 18.84 -19.27
CA GLN A 259 -17.74 17.99 -18.74
C GLN A 259 -17.27 17.21 -17.51
N LYS A 260 -16.09 16.56 -17.61
CA LYS A 260 -15.51 15.82 -16.50
C LYS A 260 -15.34 16.70 -15.25
N TYR A 261 -14.69 17.84 -15.40
CA TYR A 261 -14.43 18.74 -14.29
C TYR A 261 -15.71 19.23 -13.62
N LEU A 262 -16.72 19.61 -14.42
CA LEU A 262 -17.98 20.10 -13.88
C LEU A 262 -18.82 19.02 -13.20
N LEU A 263 -18.81 17.79 -13.73
CA LEU A 263 -19.47 16.65 -13.06
C LEU A 263 -18.76 16.30 -11.73
N ASP A 264 -17.43 16.34 -11.72
CA ASP A 264 -16.66 16.12 -10.48
C ASP A 264 -16.95 17.22 -9.45
N CYS A 265 -17.00 18.50 -9.88
CA CYS A 265 -17.42 19.62 -9.03
C CYS A 265 -18.85 19.46 -8.51
N LEU A 266 -19.79 18.99 -9.34
CA LEU A 266 -21.17 18.74 -8.93
C LEU A 266 -21.25 17.69 -7.82
N ILE A 267 -20.55 16.55 -8.02
CA ILE A 267 -20.50 15.46 -7.03
C ILE A 267 -19.86 15.94 -5.72
N GLN A 268 -18.83 16.80 -5.78
CA GLN A 268 -18.14 17.30 -4.59
C GLN A 268 -18.90 18.42 -3.88
N ALA A 269 -19.66 19.26 -4.58
CA ALA A 269 -20.33 20.43 -4.03
C ALA A 269 -21.57 20.10 -3.23
N PHE A 270 -22.39 19.16 -3.70
CA PHE A 270 -23.64 18.80 -3.04
C PHE A 270 -23.47 17.65 -2.05
N SER A 271 -24.42 17.51 -1.12
CA SER A 271 -24.41 16.46 -0.10
C SER A 271 -24.69 15.07 -0.71
N ASP A 272 -24.11 14.02 -0.09
CA ASP A 272 -24.31 12.65 -0.55
C ASP A 272 -25.75 12.16 -0.43
N GLU A 273 -26.53 12.72 0.52
CA GLU A 273 -27.97 12.45 0.66
C GLU A 273 -28.75 12.86 -0.60
N PHE A 274 -28.40 14.00 -1.19
CA PHE A 274 -29.02 14.48 -2.42
C PHE A 274 -28.66 13.57 -3.61
N HIS A 275 -27.40 13.10 -3.67
CA HIS A 275 -26.94 12.21 -4.72
C HIS A 275 -27.61 10.84 -4.68
N ILE A 276 -27.88 10.29 -3.49
CA ILE A 276 -28.57 9.00 -3.36
C ILE A 276 -30.00 9.06 -3.90
N GLN A 277 -30.72 10.15 -3.63
CA GLN A 277 -32.10 10.30 -4.12
C GLN A 277 -32.20 10.58 -5.61
N THR A 278 -31.15 11.13 -6.23
CA THR A 278 -31.08 11.47 -7.65
C THR A 278 -30.04 10.63 -8.42
N ILE A 279 -29.73 9.44 -7.90
CA ILE A 279 -28.63 8.60 -8.40
C ILE A 279 -28.80 8.22 -9.88
N ASP A 280 -30.02 7.96 -10.34
CA ASP A 280 -30.31 7.56 -11.71
C ASP A 280 -29.98 8.69 -12.73
N ASP A 281 -30.33 9.95 -12.41
CA ASP A 281 -30.03 11.11 -13.25
C ASP A 281 -28.54 11.41 -13.33
N ILE A 282 -27.84 11.35 -12.20
CA ILE A 282 -26.39 11.59 -12.12
C ILE A 282 -25.62 10.49 -12.85
N LEU A 283 -25.97 9.22 -12.65
CA LEU A 283 -25.35 8.09 -13.37
C LEU A 283 -25.59 8.19 -14.87
N SER A 284 -26.80 8.53 -15.30
CA SER A 284 -27.09 8.78 -16.71
C SER A 284 -26.20 9.87 -17.31
N ALA A 285 -25.97 10.96 -16.58
CA ALA A 285 -25.10 12.04 -17.02
C ALA A 285 -23.60 11.60 -17.04
N CYS A 286 -23.13 10.89 -16.02
CA CYS A 286 -21.77 10.37 -15.96
C CYS A 286 -21.48 9.38 -17.11
N VAL A 287 -22.39 8.44 -17.36
CA VAL A 287 -22.27 7.48 -18.46
C VAL A 287 -22.32 8.18 -19.82
N SER A 288 -23.17 9.18 -20.02
CA SER A 288 -23.21 9.96 -21.26
C SER A 288 -21.94 10.77 -21.54
N SER A 289 -21.17 11.09 -20.49
CA SER A 289 -19.87 11.78 -20.61
C SER A 289 -18.72 10.84 -21.00
N VAL A 290 -18.93 9.50 -20.99
CA VAL A 290 -17.98 8.50 -21.48
C VAL A 290 -18.00 8.52 -23.00
N LYS A 291 -17.19 9.39 -23.60
CA LYS A 291 -17.06 9.49 -25.06
C LYS A 291 -15.73 8.89 -25.50
N SER A 292 -15.72 8.34 -26.71
CA SER A 292 -14.50 7.73 -27.28
C SER A 292 -13.37 8.75 -27.41
N GLY A 293 -12.24 8.48 -26.73
CA GLY A 293 -11.00 9.24 -26.92
C GLY A 293 -10.25 8.79 -28.18
N ASN A 294 -9.18 9.52 -28.55
CA ASN A 294 -8.31 9.11 -29.67
C ASN A 294 -7.60 7.80 -29.36
N PHE A 295 -7.70 6.84 -30.25
CA PHE A 295 -7.05 5.53 -30.15
C PHE A 295 -5.52 5.66 -30.34
N THR A 296 -4.73 5.02 -29.48
CA THR A 296 -3.30 4.81 -29.70
C THR A 296 -2.98 3.31 -29.72
N ASN A 297 -2.07 2.89 -30.60
CA ASN A 297 -1.71 1.48 -30.81
C ASN A 297 -0.63 1.04 -29.82
N ASP A 298 -0.98 0.72 -28.56
CA ASP A 298 0.00 0.50 -27.49
C ASP A 298 0.02 -0.90 -26.85
N ILE A 299 -0.79 -1.84 -27.32
CA ILE A 299 -0.69 -3.24 -26.88
C ILE A 299 -0.39 -4.13 -28.10
N THR A 300 0.76 -4.79 -28.06
CA THR A 300 1.10 -5.89 -28.99
C THR A 300 0.79 -7.23 -28.32
N ILE A 301 -0.19 -7.96 -28.82
CA ILE A 301 -0.47 -9.34 -28.40
C ILE A 301 -0.26 -10.23 -29.62
N ASN A 302 0.65 -11.20 -29.55
CA ASN A 302 0.96 -12.13 -30.63
C ASN A 302 1.21 -11.47 -32.00
N ASN A 303 1.96 -10.35 -32.05
CA ASN A 303 2.22 -9.53 -33.24
C ASN A 303 1.00 -8.79 -33.84
N ILE A 304 -0.10 -8.70 -33.16
CA ILE A 304 -1.25 -7.87 -33.52
C ILE A 304 -1.26 -6.63 -32.64
N ASN A 305 -1.19 -5.45 -33.27
CA ASN A 305 -1.29 -4.19 -32.55
C ASN A 305 -2.74 -3.93 -32.14
N PHE A 306 -3.01 -3.89 -30.83
CA PHE A 306 -4.31 -3.52 -30.30
C PHE A 306 -4.34 -2.03 -29.97
N CYS A 307 -5.46 -1.38 -30.35
CA CYS A 307 -5.72 0.01 -29.98
C CYS A 307 -6.04 0.09 -28.49
N THR A 308 -5.16 0.70 -27.70
CA THR A 308 -5.45 1.08 -26.31
C THR A 308 -5.80 2.56 -26.24
N TYR A 309 -6.85 2.86 -25.48
CA TYR A 309 -7.14 4.24 -25.14
C TYR A 309 -6.11 4.76 -24.15
N TYR A 310 -5.18 5.59 -24.61
CA TYR A 310 -4.32 6.40 -23.75
C TYR A 310 -5.00 7.72 -23.42
N HIS A 311 -6.03 7.66 -22.69
CA HIS A 311 -6.50 8.68 -21.74
C HIS A 311 -7.47 7.92 -20.84
N VAL A 312 -7.22 7.99 -19.54
CA VAL A 312 -8.21 7.55 -18.56
C VAL A 312 -9.51 8.23 -18.97
N ASP A 313 -10.47 7.44 -19.45
CA ASP A 313 -11.77 7.96 -19.86
C ASP A 313 -12.32 8.78 -18.71
N GLY A 314 -12.50 10.07 -18.97
CA GLY A 314 -12.84 11.00 -17.90
C GLY A 314 -14.11 10.60 -17.16
N GLY A 315 -15.08 10.04 -17.89
CA GLY A 315 -16.33 9.53 -17.34
C GLY A 315 -16.15 8.34 -16.39
N ILE A 316 -15.23 7.41 -16.69
CA ILE A 316 -14.92 6.27 -15.80
C ILE A 316 -14.35 6.76 -14.46
N SER A 317 -13.40 7.69 -14.50
CA SER A 317 -12.83 8.26 -13.29
C SER A 317 -13.88 8.91 -12.39
N ILE A 318 -14.88 9.57 -12.96
CA ILE A 318 -15.99 10.19 -12.20
C ILE A 318 -16.86 9.09 -11.57
N LEU A 319 -17.22 8.06 -12.33
CA LEU A 319 -18.01 6.94 -11.81
C LEU A 319 -17.28 6.24 -10.64
N MET A 320 -15.97 6.03 -10.76
CA MET A 320 -15.16 5.48 -9.67
C MET A 320 -15.13 6.40 -8.45
N THR A 321 -14.96 7.71 -8.65
CA THR A 321 -14.99 8.70 -7.55
C THR A 321 -16.35 8.69 -6.85
N MET A 322 -17.44 8.62 -7.61
CA MET A 322 -18.80 8.55 -7.07
C MET A 322 -19.03 7.26 -6.27
N MET A 323 -18.61 6.10 -6.80
CA MET A 323 -18.70 4.83 -6.09
C MET A 323 -17.94 4.86 -4.76
N ASN A 324 -16.69 5.35 -4.77
CA ASN A 324 -15.87 5.46 -3.56
C ASN A 324 -16.51 6.39 -2.52
N ARG A 325 -17.04 7.51 -2.95
CA ARG A 325 -17.68 8.47 -2.06
C ARG A 325 -18.97 7.92 -1.46
N LEU A 326 -19.83 7.33 -2.28
CA LEU A 326 -21.07 6.70 -1.82
C LEU A 326 -20.80 5.48 -0.92
N SER A 327 -19.74 4.70 -1.18
CA SER A 327 -19.38 3.58 -0.31
C SER A 327 -19.03 4.05 1.11
N VAL A 328 -18.24 5.13 1.23
CA VAL A 328 -17.87 5.70 2.54
C VAL A 328 -19.10 6.26 3.26
N PHE A 329 -19.95 7.00 2.53
CA PHE A 329 -21.14 7.60 3.11
C PHE A 329 -22.15 6.55 3.60
N LEU A 330 -22.49 5.57 2.76
CA LEU A 330 -23.49 4.53 3.08
C LEU A 330 -23.00 3.56 4.16
N THR A 331 -21.69 3.31 4.24
CA THR A 331 -21.12 2.53 5.34
C THR A 331 -21.26 3.25 6.67
N SER A 332 -21.14 4.59 6.66
CA SER A 332 -21.29 5.42 7.86
C SER A 332 -22.76 5.65 8.25
N ASN A 333 -23.65 5.72 7.26
CA ASN A 333 -25.08 6.05 7.43
C ASN A 333 -25.97 5.05 6.68
N PRO A 334 -26.13 3.81 7.14
CA PRO A 334 -26.91 2.78 6.44
C PRO A 334 -28.43 3.09 6.39
N GLU A 335 -28.92 3.95 7.28
CA GLU A 335 -30.33 4.38 7.33
C GLU A 335 -30.70 5.43 6.27
N SER A 336 -29.74 6.01 5.57
CA SER A 336 -29.95 7.05 4.57
C SER A 336 -30.45 6.52 3.22
N LEU A 337 -30.57 5.20 3.06
CA LEU A 337 -31.13 4.58 1.85
C LEU A 337 -32.63 4.77 1.79
N PRO A 338 -33.17 5.40 0.71
CA PRO A 338 -34.62 5.50 0.52
C PRO A 338 -35.23 4.10 0.39
N GLU A 339 -36.41 3.88 1.00
CA GLU A 339 -37.15 2.62 0.86
C GLU A 339 -37.49 2.37 -0.62
N GLY A 340 -37.00 1.26 -1.17
CA GLY A 340 -37.30 0.82 -2.55
C GLY A 340 -36.23 1.16 -3.59
N VAL A 341 -35.15 1.82 -3.27
CA VAL A 341 -34.01 2.04 -4.20
C VAL A 341 -32.98 0.90 -4.03
N ASP A 342 -32.91 0.03 -5.03
CA ASP A 342 -31.83 -0.95 -5.13
C ASP A 342 -30.64 -0.35 -5.89
N ILE A 343 -29.61 0.03 -5.12
CA ILE A 343 -28.39 0.65 -5.66
C ILE A 343 -27.69 -0.28 -6.63
N PHE A 344 -27.66 -1.58 -6.33
CA PHE A 344 -27.02 -2.56 -7.19
C PHE A 344 -27.64 -2.60 -8.59
N SER A 345 -28.97 -2.75 -8.66
CA SER A 345 -29.69 -2.80 -9.95
C SER A 345 -29.59 -1.48 -10.71
N THR A 346 -29.59 -0.35 -10.02
CA THR A 346 -29.46 0.98 -10.64
C THR A 346 -28.09 1.16 -11.30
N PHE A 347 -27.01 0.88 -10.58
CA PHE A 347 -25.67 0.94 -11.15
C PHE A 347 -25.50 -0.07 -12.30
N GLN A 348 -25.97 -1.30 -12.11
CA GLN A 348 -25.92 -2.34 -13.14
C GLN A 348 -26.62 -1.92 -14.44
N LYS A 349 -27.82 -1.34 -14.36
CA LYS A 349 -28.57 -0.82 -15.51
C LYS A 349 -27.72 0.17 -16.32
N HIS A 350 -27.12 1.16 -15.66
CA HIS A 350 -26.31 2.17 -16.31
C HIS A 350 -24.96 1.63 -16.82
N LEU A 351 -24.27 0.80 -16.06
CA LEU A 351 -23.01 0.19 -16.49
C LEU A 351 -23.18 -0.76 -17.67
N SER A 352 -24.34 -1.42 -17.80
CA SER A 352 -24.63 -2.32 -18.93
C SER A 352 -24.79 -1.57 -20.26
N THR A 353 -25.01 -0.26 -20.26
CA THR A 353 -25.13 0.58 -21.48
C THR A 353 -23.76 0.94 -22.07
N ILE A 354 -22.66 0.71 -21.34
CA ILE A 354 -21.31 1.03 -21.80
C ILE A 354 -20.78 -0.07 -22.73
N ASN A 355 -20.47 0.30 -23.97
CA ASN A 355 -19.94 -0.61 -24.98
C ASN A 355 -18.41 -0.70 -24.91
N VAL A 356 -17.88 -1.92 -24.93
CA VAL A 356 -16.43 -2.15 -24.97
C VAL A 356 -15.96 -2.23 -26.42
N VAL A 357 -15.03 -1.35 -26.79
CA VAL A 357 -14.47 -1.31 -28.14
C VAL A 357 -13.11 -1.97 -28.17
N TYR A 358 -12.97 -2.94 -29.08
CA TYR A 358 -11.77 -3.78 -29.18
C TYR A 358 -10.94 -3.53 -30.46
N ASN A 359 -11.60 -3.28 -31.62
CA ASN A 359 -10.88 -3.10 -32.89
C ASN A 359 -11.71 -2.29 -33.89
N LEU A 360 -11.23 -1.14 -34.33
CA LEU A 360 -11.85 -0.37 -35.39
C LEU A 360 -11.55 -0.91 -36.82
N SER A 361 -10.59 -1.83 -36.95
CA SER A 361 -10.13 -2.32 -38.27
C SER A 361 -10.91 -3.52 -38.82
N VAL A 362 -11.76 -4.17 -38.01
CA VAL A 362 -12.45 -5.42 -38.40
C VAL A 362 -13.96 -5.25 -38.64
N GLN A 363 -14.57 -4.20 -38.11
CA GLN A 363 -15.98 -3.94 -38.34
C GLN A 363 -16.17 -2.78 -39.29
N GLY A 364 -16.76 -3.08 -40.44
CA GLY A 364 -17.00 -2.07 -41.50
C GLY A 364 -17.79 -0.88 -40.96
N ASN A 365 -17.36 0.29 -41.32
CA ASN A 365 -17.95 1.62 -41.43
C ASN A 365 -19.22 2.04 -40.62
N GLN A 366 -19.59 1.33 -39.56
CA GLN A 366 -20.65 1.79 -38.64
C GLN A 366 -20.00 1.94 -37.24
N GLU A 367 -19.81 3.19 -36.82
CA GLU A 367 -19.50 3.51 -35.44
C GLU A 367 -20.64 3.01 -34.55
N PRO A 368 -20.40 2.20 -33.52
CA PRO A 368 -21.45 1.82 -32.58
C PRO A 368 -21.98 3.05 -31.87
N GLU A 369 -23.31 3.24 -31.92
CA GLU A 369 -23.97 4.31 -31.18
C GLU A 369 -23.86 4.07 -29.66
N GLY A 370 -23.39 5.06 -28.90
CA GLY A 370 -23.38 5.04 -27.45
C GLY A 370 -21.98 5.22 -26.80
N PRO A 371 -21.89 5.21 -25.45
CA PRO A 371 -20.64 5.35 -24.72
C PRO A 371 -19.70 4.16 -25.00
N GLN A 372 -18.44 4.47 -25.35
CA GLN A 372 -17.44 3.49 -25.73
C GLN A 372 -16.22 3.56 -24.82
N VAL A 373 -15.71 2.41 -24.40
CA VAL A 373 -14.58 2.27 -23.46
C VAL A 373 -13.60 1.19 -23.92
N GLY A 374 -12.31 1.41 -23.69
CA GLY A 374 -11.27 0.40 -23.89
C GLY A 374 -11.34 -0.72 -22.85
N ILE A 375 -10.77 -1.88 -23.14
CA ILE A 375 -10.76 -3.07 -22.24
C ILE A 375 -10.25 -2.73 -20.84
N LYS A 376 -9.14 -1.99 -20.75
CA LYS A 376 -8.57 -1.59 -19.46
C LYS A 376 -9.55 -0.75 -18.64
N GLY A 377 -10.12 0.30 -19.24
CA GLY A 377 -11.08 1.18 -18.57
C GLY A 377 -12.32 0.42 -18.10
N TYR A 378 -12.81 -0.51 -18.91
CA TYR A 378 -13.92 -1.38 -18.53
C TYR A 378 -13.57 -2.28 -17.32
N LEU A 379 -12.40 -2.92 -17.33
CA LEU A 379 -11.96 -3.77 -16.23
C LEU A 379 -11.73 -2.97 -14.94
N ASP A 380 -11.14 -1.78 -15.04
CA ASP A 380 -10.95 -0.88 -13.89
C ASP A 380 -12.31 -0.47 -13.28
N LEU A 381 -13.28 -0.15 -14.14
CA LEU A 381 -14.64 0.20 -13.72
C LEU A 381 -15.35 -0.97 -13.03
N GLN A 382 -15.25 -2.18 -13.59
CA GLN A 382 -15.86 -3.38 -13.00
C GLN A 382 -15.17 -3.76 -11.68
N ALA A 383 -13.85 -3.56 -11.56
CA ALA A 383 -13.13 -3.77 -10.31
C ALA A 383 -13.58 -2.78 -9.22
N ALA A 384 -13.75 -1.50 -9.56
CA ALA A 384 -14.27 -0.49 -8.65
C ALA A 384 -15.73 -0.77 -8.25
N PHE A 385 -16.55 -1.22 -9.20
CA PHE A 385 -17.93 -1.61 -8.90
C PHE A 385 -18.00 -2.83 -7.99
N LEU A 386 -17.13 -3.80 -8.19
CA LEU A 386 -17.03 -4.98 -7.32
C LEU A 386 -16.61 -4.58 -5.90
N GLU A 387 -15.62 -3.67 -5.75
CA GLU A 387 -15.20 -3.13 -4.47
C GLU A 387 -16.33 -2.38 -3.76
N PHE A 388 -17.06 -1.55 -4.50
CA PHE A 388 -18.24 -0.84 -4.01
C PHE A 388 -19.31 -1.79 -3.47
N ILE A 389 -19.70 -2.83 -4.25
CA ILE A 389 -20.72 -3.82 -3.86
C ILE A 389 -20.27 -4.62 -2.63
N THR A 390 -19.03 -5.09 -2.62
CA THR A 390 -18.51 -5.89 -1.50
C THR A 390 -18.44 -5.09 -0.21
N THR A 391 -18.30 -3.77 -0.29
CA THR A 391 -18.32 -2.89 0.87
C THR A 391 -19.75 -2.65 1.38
N LEU A 392 -20.72 -2.47 0.48
CA LEU A 392 -22.12 -2.21 0.86
C LEU A 392 -22.88 -3.47 1.29
N TYR A 393 -22.63 -4.58 0.63
CA TYR A 393 -23.33 -5.85 0.85
C TYR A 393 -22.34 -6.96 1.24
N PRO A 394 -21.73 -6.89 2.43
CA PRO A 394 -20.78 -7.89 2.87
C PRO A 394 -21.46 -9.25 3.02
N GLY A 395 -20.94 -10.24 2.28
CA GLY A 395 -21.43 -11.64 2.34
C GLY A 395 -22.41 -12.05 1.25
N THR A 396 -22.81 -11.17 0.33
CA THR A 396 -23.68 -11.53 -0.81
C THR A 396 -22.85 -12.10 -1.96
N VAL A 397 -22.90 -13.42 -2.14
CA VAL A 397 -22.19 -14.13 -3.22
C VAL A 397 -22.81 -13.83 -4.59
N GLU A 398 -24.14 -13.72 -4.65
CA GLU A 398 -24.90 -13.55 -5.89
C GLU A 398 -24.50 -12.30 -6.69
N HIS A 399 -24.30 -11.18 -6.01
CA HIS A 399 -23.89 -9.91 -6.67
C HIS A 399 -22.48 -10.00 -7.25
N VAL A 400 -21.56 -10.61 -6.51
CA VAL A 400 -20.18 -10.83 -6.95
C VAL A 400 -20.14 -11.75 -8.17
N GLU A 401 -20.88 -12.85 -8.10
CA GLU A 401 -20.98 -13.83 -9.18
C GLU A 401 -21.56 -13.21 -10.44
N PHE A 402 -22.57 -12.36 -10.31
CA PHE A 402 -23.15 -11.65 -11.42
C PHE A 402 -22.13 -10.74 -12.15
N VAL A 403 -21.39 -9.93 -11.39
CA VAL A 403 -20.37 -9.02 -11.96
C VAL A 403 -19.27 -9.82 -12.68
N LEU A 404 -18.75 -10.87 -12.04
CA LEU A 404 -17.70 -11.71 -12.64
C LEU A 404 -18.18 -12.43 -13.89
N ASN A 405 -19.43 -12.91 -13.90
CA ASN A 405 -20.04 -13.51 -15.09
C ASN A 405 -20.11 -12.55 -16.27
N LYS A 406 -20.55 -11.32 -16.01
CA LYS A 406 -20.59 -10.26 -17.04
C LYS A 406 -19.22 -9.94 -17.59
N VAL A 407 -18.20 -9.84 -16.74
CA VAL A 407 -16.82 -9.63 -17.19
C VAL A 407 -16.34 -10.78 -18.08
N VAL A 408 -16.57 -12.04 -17.66
CA VAL A 408 -16.20 -13.22 -18.45
C VAL A 408 -16.93 -13.28 -19.78
N GLU A 409 -18.23 -12.97 -19.80
CA GLU A 409 -19.04 -12.90 -21.01
C GLU A 409 -18.47 -11.89 -22.01
N VAL A 410 -18.20 -10.66 -21.56
CA VAL A 410 -17.64 -9.59 -22.40
C VAL A 410 -16.22 -9.97 -22.91
N LEU A 411 -15.34 -10.46 -22.03
CA LEU A 411 -13.98 -10.85 -22.42
C LEU A 411 -13.99 -12.03 -23.40
N SER A 412 -14.83 -13.03 -23.17
CA SER A 412 -14.94 -14.20 -24.06
C SER A 412 -15.45 -13.81 -25.44
N ASN A 413 -16.41 -12.88 -25.53
CA ASN A 413 -16.94 -12.37 -26.79
C ASN A 413 -15.94 -11.54 -27.57
N ILE A 414 -15.06 -10.80 -26.88
CA ILE A 414 -14.12 -9.88 -27.52
C ILE A 414 -12.79 -10.59 -27.86
N LEU A 415 -12.24 -11.36 -26.93
CA LEU A 415 -10.88 -11.91 -27.00
C LEU A 415 -10.83 -13.38 -27.40
N GLY A 416 -11.92 -14.17 -27.19
CA GLY A 416 -11.84 -15.62 -27.28
C GLY A 416 -10.85 -16.19 -26.24
N ASP A 417 -9.80 -16.88 -26.72
CA ASP A 417 -8.76 -17.51 -25.88
C ASP A 417 -7.45 -16.70 -25.81
N VAL A 418 -7.48 -15.41 -26.14
CA VAL A 418 -6.27 -14.55 -26.17
C VAL A 418 -5.87 -14.11 -24.76
N VAL A 419 -4.58 -14.25 -24.44
CA VAL A 419 -4.01 -13.85 -23.14
C VAL A 419 -3.81 -12.33 -23.11
N ILE A 420 -4.19 -11.72 -21.99
CA ILE A 420 -4.04 -10.28 -21.72
C ILE A 420 -2.73 -10.03 -20.97
N GLU A 421 -1.95 -9.07 -21.46
CA GLU A 421 -0.71 -8.63 -20.82
C GLU A 421 -0.75 -7.14 -20.50
N GLY A 422 0.13 -6.69 -19.60
CA GLY A 422 0.28 -5.28 -19.23
C GLY A 422 -0.77 -4.76 -18.24
N PRO A 423 -1.10 -3.46 -18.28
CA PRO A 423 -1.93 -2.83 -17.23
C PRO A 423 -3.36 -3.38 -17.10
N ALA A 424 -3.94 -3.92 -18.18
CA ALA A 424 -5.28 -4.53 -18.14
C ALA A 424 -5.30 -5.85 -17.35
N ALA A 425 -4.18 -6.61 -17.37
CA ALA A 425 -4.05 -7.82 -16.56
C ALA A 425 -4.07 -7.52 -15.06
N ASN A 426 -3.50 -6.39 -14.62
CA ASN A 426 -3.56 -5.95 -13.22
C ASN A 426 -5.01 -5.72 -12.75
N SER A 427 -5.88 -5.24 -13.63
CA SER A 427 -7.29 -5.05 -13.31
C SER A 427 -8.02 -6.39 -13.15
N ILE A 428 -7.66 -7.42 -13.92
CA ILE A 428 -8.18 -8.79 -13.72
C ILE A 428 -7.68 -9.36 -12.38
N VAL A 429 -6.42 -9.14 -12.03
CA VAL A 429 -5.88 -9.55 -10.73
C VAL A 429 -6.68 -8.91 -9.59
N LYS A 430 -7.03 -7.62 -9.70
CA LYS A 430 -7.91 -6.94 -8.71
C LYS A 430 -9.29 -7.59 -8.65
N LEU A 431 -9.92 -7.89 -9.78
CA LEU A 431 -11.22 -8.57 -9.83
C LEU A 431 -11.22 -9.93 -9.12
N LEU A 432 -10.08 -10.63 -9.13
CA LEU A 432 -9.93 -11.91 -8.42
C LEU A 432 -9.62 -11.73 -6.92
N THR A 433 -8.93 -10.66 -6.54
CA THR A 433 -8.50 -10.46 -5.14
C THR A 433 -9.54 -9.73 -4.28
N VAL A 434 -10.33 -8.80 -4.86
CA VAL A 434 -11.35 -8.02 -4.12
C VAL A 434 -12.41 -8.92 -3.45
N PRO A 435 -12.98 -9.94 -4.11
CA PRO A 435 -13.97 -10.81 -3.48
C PRO A 435 -13.45 -11.56 -2.26
N ILE A 436 -12.15 -11.89 -2.23
CA ILE A 436 -11.54 -12.63 -1.13
C ILE A 436 -11.53 -11.81 0.16
N LYS A 437 -11.38 -10.49 0.06
CA LYS A 437 -11.47 -9.58 1.22
C LYS A 437 -12.85 -9.61 1.88
N ALA A 438 -13.90 -9.70 1.08
CA ALA A 438 -15.28 -9.61 1.55
C ALA A 438 -15.93 -10.96 1.88
N LEU A 439 -15.68 -11.97 1.05
CA LEU A 439 -16.32 -13.29 1.12
C LEU A 439 -15.41 -14.37 1.73
N SER A 440 -14.14 -14.01 2.04
CA SER A 440 -13.13 -14.95 2.52
C SER A 440 -12.95 -16.14 1.56
N LEU A 441 -12.89 -17.36 2.06
CA LEU A 441 -12.68 -18.57 1.25
C LEU A 441 -13.82 -18.89 0.29
N LYS A 442 -15.06 -18.46 0.57
CA LYS A 442 -16.20 -18.66 -0.33
C LYS A 442 -16.02 -18.02 -1.71
N ALA A 443 -15.22 -16.96 -1.79
CA ALA A 443 -14.88 -16.33 -3.08
C ALA A 443 -14.09 -17.27 -4.01
N LEU A 444 -13.40 -18.27 -3.47
CA LEU A 444 -12.61 -19.22 -4.26
C LEU A 444 -13.48 -20.23 -5.02
N GLU A 445 -14.67 -20.51 -4.52
CA GLU A 445 -15.60 -21.49 -5.09
C GLU A 445 -16.39 -20.96 -6.29
N LEU A 446 -16.22 -19.67 -6.63
CA LEU A 446 -16.90 -19.05 -7.77
C LEU A 446 -16.42 -19.66 -9.10
N SER A 447 -17.37 -20.14 -9.88
CA SER A 447 -17.15 -20.89 -11.13
C SER A 447 -16.39 -20.11 -12.21
N TYR A 448 -16.38 -18.79 -12.12
CA TYR A 448 -15.76 -17.88 -13.12
C TYR A 448 -14.27 -17.61 -12.89
N ASN A 449 -13.74 -17.99 -11.73
CA ASN A 449 -12.34 -17.77 -11.40
C ASN A 449 -11.39 -18.46 -12.39
N GLU A 450 -11.66 -19.71 -12.76
CA GLU A 450 -10.83 -20.45 -13.70
C GLU A 450 -10.76 -19.80 -15.09
N LYS A 451 -11.90 -19.27 -15.57
CA LYS A 451 -11.96 -18.57 -16.85
C LYS A 451 -11.22 -17.24 -16.84
N LEU A 452 -11.34 -16.47 -15.75
CA LEU A 452 -10.60 -15.22 -15.59
C LEU A 452 -9.09 -15.46 -15.53
N ILE A 453 -8.66 -16.53 -14.87
CA ILE A 453 -7.24 -16.91 -14.80
C ILE A 453 -6.72 -17.35 -16.17
N SER A 454 -7.54 -17.97 -17.02
CA SER A 454 -7.12 -18.38 -18.36
C SER A 454 -6.71 -17.18 -19.23
N PHE A 455 -7.27 -16.00 -19.02
CA PHE A 455 -6.89 -14.76 -19.72
C PHE A 455 -5.56 -14.15 -19.23
N LEU A 456 -4.98 -14.60 -18.10
CA LEU A 456 -3.73 -14.07 -17.56
C LEU A 456 -2.52 -14.80 -18.11
N SER A 457 -1.47 -14.04 -18.44
CA SER A 457 -0.15 -14.60 -18.76
C SER A 457 0.47 -15.30 -17.54
N TRP A 458 1.45 -16.16 -17.79
CA TRP A 458 2.15 -16.90 -16.73
C TRP A 458 2.74 -16.00 -15.64
N GLU A 459 3.34 -14.87 -16.02
CA GLU A 459 3.93 -13.92 -15.08
C GLU A 459 2.85 -13.24 -14.23
N MET A 460 1.73 -12.86 -14.83
CA MET A 460 0.60 -12.25 -14.13
C MET A 460 -0.10 -13.24 -13.19
N ARG A 461 -0.14 -14.52 -13.49
CA ARG A 461 -0.64 -15.57 -12.57
C ARG A 461 0.23 -15.67 -11.32
N LYS A 462 1.55 -15.51 -11.44
CA LYS A 462 2.45 -15.43 -10.27
C LYS A 462 2.18 -14.19 -9.42
N GLU A 463 2.01 -13.03 -10.05
CA GLU A 463 1.67 -11.79 -9.35
C GLU A 463 0.31 -11.89 -8.64
N MET A 464 -0.68 -12.49 -9.28
CA MET A 464 -1.95 -12.82 -8.66
C MET A 464 -1.74 -13.72 -7.42
N SER A 465 -0.91 -14.76 -7.54
CA SER A 465 -0.60 -15.66 -6.42
C SER A 465 0.03 -14.93 -5.24
N TYR A 466 0.89 -13.92 -5.48
CA TYR A 466 1.45 -13.09 -4.40
C TYR A 466 0.37 -12.28 -3.70
N ASN A 467 -0.49 -11.61 -4.47
CA ASN A 467 -1.58 -10.81 -3.92
C ASN A 467 -2.55 -11.66 -3.10
N LEU A 468 -2.88 -12.88 -3.57
CA LEU A 468 -3.73 -13.82 -2.85
C LEU A 468 -3.12 -14.26 -1.51
N ILE A 469 -1.82 -14.54 -1.48
CA ILE A 469 -1.10 -14.91 -0.25
C ILE A 469 -1.06 -13.72 0.71
N ASP A 470 -0.74 -12.52 0.24
CA ASP A 470 -0.68 -11.32 1.07
C ASP A 470 -2.06 -10.97 1.66
N GLU A 471 -3.15 -11.13 0.90
CA GLU A 471 -4.51 -10.96 1.41
C GLU A 471 -4.88 -12.01 2.47
N LEU A 472 -4.53 -13.27 2.26
CA LEU A 472 -4.77 -14.32 3.24
C LEU A 472 -4.02 -14.07 4.55
N VAL A 473 -2.80 -13.57 4.47
CA VAL A 473 -2.00 -13.20 5.64
C VAL A 473 -2.61 -12.03 6.39
N THR A 474 -3.09 -11.00 5.68
CA THR A 474 -3.67 -9.80 6.30
C THR A 474 -5.02 -10.05 6.94
N THR A 475 -5.85 -10.90 6.36
CA THR A 475 -7.20 -11.22 6.85
C THR A 475 -7.20 -12.28 7.95
N ASN A 476 -6.09 -13.00 8.20
CA ASN A 476 -5.99 -14.09 9.18
C ASN A 476 -7.15 -15.11 9.09
N ILE A 477 -7.53 -15.48 7.88
CA ILE A 477 -8.65 -16.40 7.62
C ILE A 477 -8.31 -17.80 8.14
N LEU A 478 -9.24 -18.42 8.88
CA LEU A 478 -9.13 -19.83 9.28
C LEU A 478 -9.47 -20.72 8.09
N MET A 479 -8.61 -21.69 7.79
CA MET A 479 -8.82 -22.69 6.73
C MET A 479 -9.40 -23.98 7.32
N ASP A 480 -10.69 -23.99 7.56
CA ASP A 480 -11.35 -25.12 8.22
C ASP A 480 -11.86 -26.19 7.22
N GLU A 481 -11.97 -25.85 5.91
CA GLU A 481 -12.45 -26.78 4.89
C GLU A 481 -11.30 -27.16 3.93
N LEU A 482 -11.02 -28.46 3.85
CA LEU A 482 -9.99 -29.03 2.96
C LEU A 482 -10.27 -28.77 1.47
N SER A 483 -11.55 -28.71 1.07
CA SER A 483 -11.97 -28.41 -0.30
C SER A 483 -11.55 -27.00 -0.75
N SER A 484 -11.80 -26.01 0.08
CA SER A 484 -11.40 -24.61 -0.18
C SER A 484 -9.88 -24.47 -0.25
N PHE A 485 -9.16 -25.28 0.52
CA PHE A 485 -7.71 -25.33 0.50
C PHE A 485 -7.15 -25.87 -0.83
N GLU A 486 -7.74 -26.93 -1.38
CA GLU A 486 -7.33 -27.47 -2.68
C GLU A 486 -7.53 -26.46 -3.80
N ILE A 487 -8.67 -25.76 -3.81
CA ILE A 487 -8.95 -24.71 -4.80
C ILE A 487 -7.92 -23.59 -4.68
N PHE A 488 -7.65 -23.12 -3.45
CA PHE A 488 -6.62 -22.08 -3.21
C PHE A 488 -5.25 -22.52 -3.71
N PHE A 489 -4.84 -23.77 -3.43
CA PHE A 489 -3.57 -24.30 -3.90
C PHE A 489 -3.47 -24.41 -5.42
N ASN A 490 -4.56 -24.69 -6.10
CA ASN A 490 -4.60 -24.69 -7.55
C ASN A 490 -4.36 -23.29 -8.12
N LEU A 491 -4.91 -22.25 -7.47
CA LEU A 491 -4.70 -20.84 -7.84
C LEU A 491 -3.24 -20.39 -7.62
N VAL A 492 -2.60 -20.87 -6.55
CA VAL A 492 -1.21 -20.54 -6.20
C VAL A 492 -0.20 -21.50 -6.86
N SER A 493 -0.68 -22.51 -7.58
CA SER A 493 0.17 -23.54 -8.26
C SER A 493 1.31 -22.98 -9.12
N PRO A 494 1.23 -21.78 -9.76
CA PRO A 494 2.35 -21.23 -10.51
C PRO A 494 3.64 -21.05 -9.71
N LEU A 495 3.55 -20.94 -8.38
CA LEU A 495 4.70 -20.79 -7.50
C LEU A 495 5.38 -22.13 -7.15
N PHE A 496 4.68 -23.26 -7.36
CA PHE A 496 5.15 -24.61 -7.04
C PHE A 496 5.68 -25.39 -8.25
N LEU A 497 5.55 -24.87 -9.47
CA LEU A 497 6.03 -25.58 -10.64
C LEU A 497 7.56 -25.67 -10.67
N PRO A 498 8.11 -26.83 -11.12
CA PRO A 498 9.55 -27.01 -11.20
C PRO A 498 10.15 -26.01 -12.19
N PHE A 499 11.36 -25.60 -11.90
CA PHE A 499 12.17 -24.86 -12.86
C PHE A 499 12.78 -25.89 -13.81
N ASP A 500 12.72 -25.64 -15.12
CA ASP A 500 13.35 -26.50 -16.12
C ASP A 500 14.89 -26.45 -15.97
N GLU A 501 15.43 -27.28 -15.09
CA GLU A 501 16.87 -27.43 -14.88
C GLU A 501 17.57 -28.06 -16.12
N GLU A 502 16.77 -28.69 -17.02
CA GLU A 502 17.30 -29.41 -18.21
C GLU A 502 17.84 -28.49 -19.31
N LYS A 503 17.59 -27.19 -19.28
CA LYS A 503 18.06 -26.25 -20.30
C LYS A 503 19.51 -25.80 -20.17
N GLY A 504 20.29 -26.29 -19.18
CA GLY A 504 21.73 -26.05 -19.10
C GLY A 504 22.17 -24.58 -19.08
N GLU A 505 21.25 -23.65 -18.88
CA GLU A 505 21.55 -22.23 -18.82
C GLU A 505 22.17 -21.93 -17.43
N TYR A 506 23.27 -21.21 -17.42
CA TYR A 506 23.86 -20.65 -16.21
C TYR A 506 22.78 -19.89 -15.43
N ILE A 507 22.46 -20.39 -14.23
CA ILE A 507 21.49 -19.74 -13.34
C ILE A 507 22.09 -18.40 -12.94
N SER A 508 21.55 -17.31 -13.47
CA SER A 508 21.99 -15.96 -13.11
C SER A 508 21.66 -15.63 -11.66
N ASP A 509 22.48 -14.82 -11.01
CA ASP A 509 22.23 -14.39 -9.63
C ASP A 509 20.86 -13.70 -9.48
N HIS A 510 20.41 -12.97 -10.51
CA HIS A 510 19.09 -12.36 -10.56
C HIS A 510 17.94 -13.40 -10.51
N LEU A 511 18.12 -14.54 -11.19
CA LEU A 511 17.12 -15.61 -11.17
C LEU A 511 17.05 -16.28 -9.77
N LEU A 512 18.22 -16.46 -9.12
CA LEU A 512 18.28 -17.00 -7.76
C LEU A 512 17.59 -16.06 -6.75
N GLU A 513 17.70 -14.74 -6.92
CA GLU A 513 16.98 -13.77 -6.09
C GLU A 513 15.47 -13.83 -6.32
N LYS A 514 15.03 -13.95 -7.59
CA LYS A 514 13.61 -14.12 -7.92
C LYS A 514 13.03 -15.39 -7.29
N ILE A 515 13.73 -16.51 -7.38
CA ILE A 515 13.34 -17.77 -6.71
C ILE A 515 13.25 -17.59 -5.19
N LYS A 516 14.19 -16.91 -4.56
CA LYS A 516 14.13 -16.64 -3.10
C LYS A 516 12.90 -15.85 -2.72
N LEU A 517 12.53 -14.83 -3.51
CA LEU A 517 11.32 -14.01 -3.28
C LEU A 517 10.05 -14.86 -3.41
N GLU A 518 9.96 -15.70 -4.47
CA GLU A 518 8.86 -16.65 -4.65
C GLU A 518 8.72 -17.59 -3.44
N GLN A 519 9.83 -18.16 -2.99
CA GLN A 519 9.84 -19.07 -1.85
C GLN A 519 9.55 -18.38 -0.51
N TYR A 520 9.88 -17.11 -0.38
CA TYR A 520 9.51 -16.30 0.77
C TYR A 520 7.98 -16.14 0.88
N GLN A 521 7.29 -15.93 -0.24
CA GLN A 521 5.81 -15.86 -0.26
C GLN A 521 5.20 -17.22 0.11
N ILE A 522 5.75 -18.34 -0.38
CA ILE A 522 5.30 -19.68 0.03
C ILE A 522 5.52 -19.88 1.54
N CYS A 523 6.64 -19.41 2.10
CA CYS A 523 6.88 -19.46 3.54
C CYS A 523 5.85 -18.64 4.34
N LYS A 524 5.46 -17.45 3.85
CA LYS A 524 4.38 -16.67 4.46
C LYS A 524 3.07 -17.45 4.47
N LEU A 525 2.73 -18.09 3.34
CA LEU A 525 1.55 -18.93 3.24
C LEU A 525 1.56 -20.06 4.27
N ILE A 526 2.68 -20.82 4.36
CA ILE A 526 2.82 -21.93 5.32
C ILE A 526 2.60 -21.44 6.76
N GLN A 527 3.10 -20.26 7.11
CA GLN A 527 2.95 -19.66 8.43
C GLN A 527 1.53 -19.13 8.70
N ALA A 528 0.82 -18.71 7.66
CA ALA A 528 -0.53 -18.17 7.76
C ALA A 528 -1.60 -19.27 7.91
N ILE A 529 -1.30 -20.52 7.53
CA ILE A 529 -2.23 -21.64 7.63
C ILE A 529 -2.55 -21.91 9.10
N LYS A 530 -3.80 -21.67 9.46
CA LYS A 530 -4.36 -21.97 10.78
C LYS A 530 -5.69 -22.66 10.58
N CYS A 531 -5.88 -23.81 11.24
CA CYS A 531 -7.12 -24.56 11.25
C CYS A 531 -7.66 -24.64 12.67
N SER A 532 -8.96 -24.85 12.80
CA SER A 532 -9.61 -25.11 14.10
C SER A 532 -9.15 -26.44 14.68
N ASP A 533 -8.97 -27.45 13.83
CA ASP A 533 -8.44 -28.76 14.20
C ASP A 533 -6.95 -28.90 13.86
N VAL A 534 -6.17 -29.43 14.80
CA VAL A 534 -4.74 -29.67 14.66
C VAL A 534 -4.47 -30.82 13.68
N CYS A 535 -5.36 -31.81 13.60
CA CYS A 535 -5.25 -32.93 12.68
C CYS A 535 -5.42 -32.50 11.21
N ASP A 536 -6.37 -31.62 10.95
CA ASP A 536 -6.58 -31.05 9.61
C ASP A 536 -5.38 -30.21 9.18
N GLN A 537 -4.87 -29.36 10.08
CA GLN A 537 -3.67 -28.58 9.81
C GLN A 537 -2.46 -29.46 9.48
N PHE A 538 -2.32 -30.58 10.17
CA PHE A 538 -1.26 -31.55 9.90
C PHE A 538 -1.42 -32.25 8.55
N SER A 539 -2.66 -32.58 8.16
CA SER A 539 -2.97 -33.16 6.85
C SER A 539 -2.60 -32.18 5.72
N ILE A 540 -2.90 -30.89 5.89
CA ILE A 540 -2.51 -29.84 4.97
C ILE A 540 -0.97 -29.73 4.83
N TYR A 541 -0.22 -29.88 5.92
CA TYR A 541 1.25 -29.88 5.84
C TYR A 541 1.81 -31.07 5.07
N LYS A 542 1.16 -32.25 5.14
CA LYS A 542 1.54 -33.42 4.33
C LYS A 542 1.31 -33.17 2.83
N ASP A 543 0.14 -32.64 2.46
CA ASP A 543 -0.16 -32.28 1.06
C ASP A 543 0.80 -31.24 0.52
N LEU A 544 1.10 -30.21 1.33
CA LEU A 544 2.12 -29.22 1.00
C LEU A 544 3.48 -29.82 0.69
N THR A 545 3.90 -30.80 1.49
CA THR A 545 5.18 -31.48 1.26
C THR A 545 5.22 -32.14 -0.10
N GLU A 546 4.15 -32.83 -0.51
CA GLU A 546 4.10 -33.47 -1.84
C GLU A 546 4.21 -32.43 -2.97
N ARG A 547 3.58 -31.28 -2.83
CA ARG A 547 3.66 -30.18 -3.80
C ARG A 547 5.05 -29.54 -3.81
N ILE A 548 5.65 -29.33 -2.66
CA ILE A 548 7.02 -28.79 -2.52
C ILE A 548 8.03 -29.77 -3.14
N LEU A 549 7.86 -31.08 -2.99
CA LEU A 549 8.72 -32.08 -3.59
C LEU A 549 8.72 -32.00 -5.13
N LYS A 550 7.57 -31.70 -5.72
CA LYS A 550 7.44 -31.50 -7.18
C LYS A 550 8.08 -30.21 -7.65
N SER A 551 8.39 -29.26 -6.77
CA SER A 551 8.91 -27.93 -7.16
C SER A 551 10.42 -27.85 -7.43
N GLY A 552 11.17 -28.91 -7.13
CA GLY A 552 12.62 -29.02 -7.39
C GLY A 552 13.52 -28.57 -6.23
N SER A 553 14.79 -29.01 -6.26
CA SER A 553 15.75 -28.88 -5.16
C SER A 553 16.09 -27.44 -4.76
N LEU A 554 16.14 -26.53 -5.73
CA LEU A 554 16.44 -25.09 -5.50
C LEU A 554 15.37 -24.42 -4.62
N ARG A 555 14.13 -24.83 -4.77
CA ARG A 555 13.00 -24.30 -4.00
C ARG A 555 12.88 -24.94 -2.64
N MET A 556 13.05 -26.26 -2.55
CA MET A 556 13.00 -27.04 -1.32
C MET A 556 13.94 -26.51 -0.23
N LYS A 557 15.12 -26.03 -0.62
CA LYS A 557 16.13 -25.42 0.29
C LYS A 557 15.58 -24.28 1.16
N HIS A 558 14.52 -23.57 0.70
CA HIS A 558 13.94 -22.43 1.40
C HIS A 558 12.64 -22.77 2.13
N THR A 559 11.82 -23.63 1.55
CA THR A 559 10.47 -23.95 2.05
C THR A 559 10.45 -25.05 3.11
N LEU A 560 11.25 -26.13 2.95
CA LEU A 560 11.29 -27.20 3.95
C LEU A 560 11.68 -26.74 5.36
N PRO A 561 12.66 -25.82 5.55
CA PRO A 561 12.96 -25.29 6.88
C PRO A 561 11.78 -24.58 7.55
N CYS A 562 10.96 -23.87 6.75
CA CYS A 562 9.78 -23.20 7.24
C CYS A 562 8.73 -24.23 7.72
N LEU A 563 8.50 -25.27 6.92
CA LEU A 563 7.56 -26.33 7.24
C LEU A 563 7.94 -27.10 8.51
N VAL A 564 9.24 -27.34 8.72
CA VAL A 564 9.76 -27.93 9.97
C VAL A 564 9.43 -27.06 11.17
N ASN A 565 9.68 -25.74 11.08
CA ASN A 565 9.39 -24.80 12.17
C ASN A 565 7.87 -24.73 12.47
N CYS A 566 7.02 -24.73 11.44
CA CYS A 566 5.57 -24.74 11.62
C CYS A 566 5.09 -26.07 12.24
N SER A 567 5.68 -27.20 11.86
CA SER A 567 5.37 -28.52 12.46
C SER A 567 5.79 -28.60 13.93
N LEU A 568 6.94 -27.98 14.30
CA LEU A 568 7.31 -27.83 15.71
C LEU A 568 6.32 -26.95 16.48
N SER A 569 5.89 -25.83 15.90
CA SER A 569 4.86 -24.97 16.52
C SER A 569 3.53 -25.72 16.72
N LEU A 570 3.17 -26.59 15.78
CA LEU A 570 2.00 -27.42 15.87
C LEU A 570 2.10 -28.43 17.03
N LEU A 571 3.29 -29.02 17.23
CA LEU A 571 3.59 -29.92 18.35
C LEU A 571 3.34 -29.24 19.70
N PHE A 572 3.83 -27.99 19.87
CA PHE A 572 3.61 -27.21 21.10
C PHE A 572 2.15 -26.73 21.26
N SER A 573 1.47 -26.40 20.17
CA SER A 573 0.06 -25.96 20.20
C SER A 573 -0.88 -27.07 20.64
N SER A 574 -0.58 -28.32 20.34
CA SER A 574 -1.34 -29.48 20.78
C SER A 574 -1.29 -29.67 22.30
N SER A 575 -0.20 -29.27 22.95
CA SER A 575 0.01 -29.33 24.40
C SER A 575 -0.68 -28.18 25.18
N ASN A 576 -0.66 -26.96 24.64
CA ASN A 576 -1.11 -25.76 25.37
C ASN A 576 -2.65 -25.60 25.43
N ARG A 577 -3.42 -26.23 24.55
CA ARG A 577 -4.89 -26.10 24.56
C ARG A 577 -5.55 -26.78 25.75
N GLU A 578 -4.95 -27.77 26.38
CA GLU A 578 -5.44 -28.38 27.62
C GLU A 578 -5.21 -27.54 28.88
N PHE A 579 -4.13 -26.75 28.92
CA PHE A 579 -3.80 -25.90 30.07
C PHE A 579 -4.74 -24.70 30.21
N SER A 580 -5.29 -24.19 29.14
CA SER A 580 -6.26 -23.07 29.16
C SER A 580 -7.67 -23.50 29.55
N GLN A 581 -8.02 -24.78 29.41
CA GLN A 581 -9.34 -25.29 29.83
C GLN A 581 -9.42 -25.61 31.33
N THR A 582 -8.32 -25.86 32.01
CA THR A 582 -8.29 -26.14 33.46
C THR A 582 -8.27 -24.90 34.34
N GLN A 583 -7.91 -23.71 33.79
CA GLN A 583 -7.89 -22.45 34.56
C GLN A 583 -9.09 -21.52 34.31
N SER A 584 -10.00 -21.82 33.36
CA SER A 584 -11.10 -20.91 32.99
C SER A 584 -12.46 -21.23 33.67
N THR A 585 -12.46 -21.94 34.81
CA THR A 585 -13.70 -22.23 35.58
C THR A 585 -14.21 -21.07 36.46
N GLN A 586 -13.76 -19.82 36.29
CA GLN A 586 -14.24 -18.71 37.12
C GLN A 586 -14.72 -17.43 36.40
N PHE A 587 -14.97 -17.42 35.09
CA PHE A 587 -15.72 -16.30 34.47
C PHE A 587 -16.73 -16.79 33.45
N GLN A 588 -18.00 -16.79 33.88
CA GLN A 588 -19.18 -17.00 33.02
C GLN A 588 -19.48 -15.73 32.22
N THR A 589 -19.34 -15.77 30.87
CA THR A 589 -20.11 -14.93 29.97
C THR A 589 -20.90 -15.85 29.00
N PRO A 590 -22.20 -15.58 28.78
CA PRO A 590 -23.08 -16.50 28.06
C PRO A 590 -23.02 -16.23 26.55
N ASN A 591 -23.14 -17.28 25.76
CA ASN A 591 -23.36 -17.36 24.33
C ASN A 591 -22.12 -17.43 23.39
N VAL A 592 -21.44 -18.57 23.42
CA VAL A 592 -21.04 -19.29 22.20
C VAL A 592 -20.97 -20.78 22.57
N GLN A 593 -21.81 -21.60 21.98
CA GLN A 593 -21.76 -23.05 22.15
C GLN A 593 -20.57 -23.60 21.35
N PHE A 594 -19.42 -23.72 21.98
CA PHE A 594 -18.35 -24.57 21.49
C PHE A 594 -18.70 -26.03 21.88
N LYS A 595 -18.94 -26.84 20.88
CA LYS A 595 -19.04 -28.31 21.06
C LYS A 595 -17.75 -28.79 21.73
N ASN A 596 -17.87 -29.35 22.92
CA ASN A 596 -16.83 -30.03 23.68
C ASN A 596 -16.28 -31.22 22.87
N MET A 597 -15.23 -31.01 22.07
CA MET A 597 -14.36 -32.10 21.66
C MET A 597 -13.22 -32.20 22.67
N LYS A 598 -13.28 -33.24 23.50
CA LYS A 598 -12.17 -33.73 24.30
C LYS A 598 -11.11 -34.28 23.34
N ILE A 599 -10.15 -33.45 22.93
CA ILE A 599 -8.93 -33.98 22.34
C ILE A 599 -8.07 -34.42 23.52
N SER A 600 -8.13 -35.70 23.84
CA SER A 600 -7.13 -36.31 24.70
C SER A 600 -5.77 -36.12 24.00
N PHE A 601 -4.78 -35.62 24.75
CA PHE A 601 -3.39 -35.52 24.29
C PHE A 601 -2.98 -36.89 23.74
N ASN A 602 -2.85 -37.02 22.44
CA ASN A 602 -2.60 -38.30 21.79
C ASN A 602 -1.07 -38.42 21.59
N HIS A 603 -0.45 -39.25 22.43
CA HIS A 603 0.95 -39.65 22.33
C HIS A 603 1.30 -40.08 20.89
N ASP A 604 0.41 -40.88 20.26
CA ASP A 604 0.64 -41.36 18.90
C ASP A 604 0.69 -40.25 17.86
N PHE A 605 -0.12 -39.21 18.05
CA PHE A 605 -0.11 -38.01 17.16
C PHE A 605 1.20 -37.20 17.30
N SER A 606 1.70 -37.01 18.53
CA SER A 606 2.99 -36.32 18.74
C SER A 606 4.14 -37.10 18.09
N MET A 607 4.11 -38.42 18.19
CA MET A 607 5.09 -39.29 17.53
C MET A 607 4.98 -39.24 16.01
N GLU A 608 3.77 -39.09 15.49
CA GLU A 608 3.53 -38.97 14.04
C GLU A 608 4.11 -37.64 13.49
N ILE A 609 3.93 -36.53 14.21
CA ILE A 609 4.54 -35.24 13.85
C ILE A 609 6.08 -35.36 13.88
N LEU A 610 6.65 -35.98 14.90
CA LEU A 610 8.10 -36.14 14.98
C LEU A 610 8.68 -37.03 13.87
N LYS A 611 7.98 -38.11 13.51
CA LYS A 611 8.36 -38.94 12.35
C LYS A 611 8.26 -38.17 11.02
N TYR A 612 7.25 -37.31 10.90
CA TYR A 612 7.12 -36.45 9.74
C TYR A 612 8.27 -35.44 9.66
N ILE A 613 8.64 -34.77 10.77
CA ILE A 613 9.78 -33.88 10.83
C ILE A 613 11.07 -34.65 10.46
N HIS A 614 11.24 -35.87 10.92
CA HIS A 614 12.37 -36.73 10.59
C HIS A 614 12.44 -36.95 9.07
N HIS A 615 11.33 -37.27 8.43
CA HIS A 615 11.27 -37.43 6.96
C HIS A 615 11.63 -36.11 6.21
N LEU A 616 11.14 -34.96 6.67
CA LEU A 616 11.52 -33.66 6.08
C LEU A 616 13.02 -33.39 6.16
N MET A 617 13.68 -33.82 7.24
CA MET A 617 15.12 -33.69 7.40
C MET A 617 15.90 -34.59 6.45
N GLU A 618 15.44 -35.80 6.17
CA GLU A 618 16.04 -36.69 5.18
C GLU A 618 15.99 -36.11 3.78
N LEU A 619 14.87 -35.46 3.42
CA LEU A 619 14.71 -34.76 2.14
C LEU A 619 15.60 -33.51 2.01
N LEU A 620 15.84 -32.79 3.11
CA LEU A 620 16.64 -31.58 3.12
C LEU A 620 18.16 -31.85 3.17
N GLN A 621 18.59 -32.98 3.74
CA GLN A 621 20.00 -33.32 3.96
C GLN A 621 20.86 -33.22 2.69
N PRO A 622 20.50 -33.83 1.54
CA PRO A 622 21.32 -33.77 0.34
C PRO A 622 21.36 -32.38 -0.31
N ILE A 623 20.36 -31.54 -0.04
CA ILE A 623 20.19 -30.22 -0.64
C ILE A 623 20.97 -29.14 0.09
N SER A 624 20.96 -29.17 1.43
CA SER A 624 21.61 -28.17 2.25
C SER A 624 22.06 -28.72 3.61
N PRO A 625 23.17 -29.49 3.68
CA PRO A 625 23.60 -30.17 4.88
C PRO A 625 23.79 -29.27 6.09
N LYS A 626 24.40 -28.09 5.90
CA LYS A 626 24.62 -27.11 6.97
C LYS A 626 23.34 -26.57 7.60
N LYS A 627 22.27 -26.36 6.80
CA LYS A 627 20.95 -25.96 7.32
C LYS A 627 20.26 -27.12 8.03
N THR A 628 20.38 -28.33 7.47
CA THR A 628 19.82 -29.55 8.04
C THR A 628 20.39 -29.83 9.42
N LEU A 629 21.73 -29.75 9.59
CA LEU A 629 22.37 -29.92 10.87
C LEU A 629 21.85 -28.93 11.93
N LYS A 630 21.72 -27.64 11.56
CA LYS A 630 21.15 -26.61 12.45
C LYS A 630 19.72 -26.91 12.87
N LEU A 631 18.90 -27.36 11.92
CA LEU A 631 17.52 -27.72 12.19
C LEU A 631 17.38 -28.97 13.03
N LEU A 632 18.21 -30.00 12.78
CA LEU A 632 18.28 -31.21 13.61
C LEU A 632 18.59 -30.86 15.07
N MET A 633 19.55 -29.95 15.29
CA MET A 633 19.86 -29.47 16.64
C MET A 633 18.69 -28.70 17.26
N LEU A 634 18.03 -27.85 16.48
CA LEU A 634 16.82 -27.13 16.93
C LEU A 634 15.68 -28.09 17.31
N VAL A 635 15.45 -29.11 16.48
CA VAL A 635 14.45 -30.13 16.74
C VAL A 635 14.77 -30.92 18.02
N SER A 636 16.05 -31.32 18.21
CA SER A 636 16.48 -31.99 19.43
C SER A 636 16.19 -31.17 20.69
N ILE A 637 16.50 -29.87 20.65
CA ILE A 637 16.20 -28.94 21.74
C ILE A 637 14.69 -28.81 21.97
N SER A 638 13.92 -28.68 20.87
CA SER A 638 12.46 -28.56 20.95
C SER A 638 11.80 -29.82 21.51
N VAL A 639 12.31 -31.01 21.19
CA VAL A 639 11.84 -32.28 21.76
C VAL A 639 12.15 -32.35 23.25
N ASP A 640 13.33 -31.92 23.70
CA ASP A 640 13.69 -31.85 25.12
C ASP A 640 12.75 -30.88 25.88
N GLU A 641 12.49 -29.71 25.32
CA GLU A 641 11.61 -28.70 25.93
C GLU A 641 10.14 -29.16 25.97
N PHE A 642 9.68 -29.78 24.89
CA PHE A 642 8.36 -30.37 24.82
C PHE A 642 8.16 -31.50 25.85
N ALA A 643 9.12 -32.39 25.96
CA ALA A 643 9.09 -33.46 26.96
C ALA A 643 9.07 -32.92 28.40
N ARG A 644 9.90 -31.91 28.71
CA ARG A 644 9.89 -31.25 30.03
C ARG A 644 8.57 -30.55 30.34
N SER A 645 7.99 -29.87 29.39
CA SER A 645 6.69 -29.21 29.58
C SER A 645 5.56 -30.21 29.82
N SER A 646 5.71 -31.43 29.33
CA SER A 646 4.73 -32.50 29.44
C SER A 646 4.89 -33.39 30.71
N ILE A 647 5.94 -33.23 31.51
CA ILE A 647 6.20 -33.96 32.75
C ILE A 647 5.05 -33.82 33.75
N GLY A 648 4.46 -32.60 33.84
CA GLY A 648 3.32 -32.31 34.71
C GLY A 648 2.05 -33.10 34.37
N VAL A 649 1.94 -33.53 33.11
CA VAL A 649 0.76 -34.28 32.61
C VAL A 649 0.98 -35.79 32.69
N PHE A 650 2.15 -36.31 32.38
CA PHE A 650 2.43 -37.74 32.21
C PHE A 650 3.26 -38.36 33.32
N GLY A 651 3.95 -37.56 34.14
CA GLY A 651 4.89 -38.07 35.13
C GLY A 651 6.26 -38.46 34.51
N GLU A 652 7.30 -38.65 35.34
CA GLU A 652 8.69 -38.81 34.87
C GLU A 652 9.00 -40.19 34.25
N ASN A 653 8.27 -41.26 34.63
CA ASN A 653 8.57 -42.65 34.25
C ASN A 653 7.54 -43.28 33.32
N THR A 654 7.09 -42.58 32.32
CA THR A 654 6.10 -43.06 31.37
C THR A 654 6.74 -43.55 30.05
N LYS A 655 6.03 -44.40 29.31
CA LYS A 655 6.40 -44.78 27.94
C LYS A 655 6.66 -43.57 27.07
N PHE A 656 5.88 -42.51 27.25
CA PHE A 656 6.03 -41.23 26.53
C PHE A 656 7.42 -40.64 26.72
N MET A 657 7.92 -40.55 27.95
CA MET A 657 9.25 -40.01 28.24
C MET A 657 10.38 -40.86 27.63
N THR A 658 10.24 -42.20 27.63
CA THR A 658 11.24 -43.05 26.97
C THR A 658 11.27 -42.84 25.46
N ASP A 659 10.11 -42.71 24.84
CA ASP A 659 10.00 -42.45 23.39
C ASP A 659 10.56 -41.06 23.02
N MET A 660 10.29 -40.00 23.82
CA MET A 660 10.88 -38.68 23.62
C MET A 660 12.39 -38.65 23.78
N LYS A 661 12.95 -39.38 24.78
CA LYS A 661 14.41 -39.56 24.94
C LYS A 661 15.01 -40.23 23.71
N MET A 662 14.41 -41.28 23.23
CA MET A 662 14.86 -42.00 22.02
C MET A 662 14.83 -41.10 20.79
N MET A 663 13.76 -40.32 20.59
CA MET A 663 13.66 -39.38 19.48
C MET A 663 14.69 -38.26 19.57
N CYS A 664 14.90 -37.70 20.75
CA CYS A 664 15.93 -36.69 20.97
C CYS A 664 17.34 -37.22 20.60
N LEU A 665 17.67 -38.42 21.07
CA LEU A 665 18.93 -39.08 20.75
C LEU A 665 19.07 -39.37 19.26
N ASP A 666 17.99 -39.83 18.58
CA ASP A 666 17.99 -40.11 17.15
C ASP A 666 18.27 -38.87 16.33
N PHE A 667 17.63 -37.71 16.63
CA PHE A 667 17.91 -36.46 15.97
C PHE A 667 19.35 -35.96 16.20
N LEU A 668 19.91 -36.15 17.40
CA LEU A 668 21.33 -35.83 17.69
C LEU A 668 22.28 -36.73 16.90
N MET A 669 22.02 -38.02 16.86
CA MET A 669 22.86 -38.96 16.09
C MET A 669 22.77 -38.66 14.58
N LYS A 670 21.59 -38.33 14.07
CA LYS A 670 21.48 -37.86 12.68
C LYS A 670 22.25 -36.56 12.41
N ALA A 671 22.26 -35.62 13.34
CA ALA A 671 23.10 -34.42 13.22
C ALA A 671 24.60 -34.79 13.16
N CYS A 672 25.02 -35.74 13.94
CA CYS A 672 26.41 -36.27 13.92
C CYS A 672 26.71 -36.94 12.58
N ASN A 673 25.84 -37.84 12.10
CA ASN A 673 26.00 -38.48 10.79
C ASN A 673 26.03 -37.46 9.65
N CYS A 674 25.11 -36.47 9.65
CA CYS A 674 25.12 -35.38 8.67
C CYS A 674 26.43 -34.57 8.69
N TYR A 675 27.05 -34.41 9.86
CA TYR A 675 28.35 -33.77 9.99
C TYR A 675 29.46 -34.64 9.35
N GLU A 676 29.48 -35.94 9.61
CA GLU A 676 30.48 -36.86 9.07
C GLU A 676 30.42 -37.01 7.56
N ASP A 677 29.22 -37.22 7.03
CA ASP A 677 29.01 -37.60 5.64
C ASP A 677 29.01 -36.39 4.67
N GLU A 678 28.47 -35.26 5.09
CA GLU A 678 28.13 -34.19 4.17
C GLU A 678 28.86 -32.85 4.36
N ILE A 679 29.45 -32.62 5.56
CA ILE A 679 30.08 -31.33 5.84
C ILE A 679 31.57 -31.36 5.57
N SER A 680 31.97 -30.71 4.49
CA SER A 680 33.34 -30.48 4.07
C SER A 680 33.77 -29.02 4.29
N GLY A 681 35.10 -28.81 4.38
CA GLY A 681 35.69 -27.49 4.55
C GLY A 681 35.93 -27.09 6.02
N GLY A 682 37.20 -26.87 6.39
CA GLY A 682 37.63 -26.71 7.77
C GLY A 682 36.92 -25.64 8.59
N GLU A 683 36.51 -24.51 7.99
CA GLU A 683 35.79 -23.47 8.70
C GLU A 683 34.31 -23.85 8.97
N ASN A 684 33.68 -24.55 8.02
CA ASN A 684 32.32 -25.05 8.20
C ASN A 684 32.27 -26.15 9.26
N GLN A 685 33.28 -27.05 9.27
CA GLN A 685 33.40 -28.08 10.28
C GLN A 685 33.57 -27.52 11.69
N VAL A 686 34.49 -26.55 11.88
CA VAL A 686 34.65 -25.82 13.14
C VAL A 686 33.35 -25.18 13.63
N TYR A 687 32.66 -24.49 12.71
CA TYR A 687 31.39 -23.84 13.03
C TYR A 687 30.31 -24.84 13.49
N CYS A 688 30.18 -25.96 12.78
CA CYS A 688 29.17 -26.96 13.08
C CYS A 688 29.45 -27.66 14.42
N ILE A 689 30.69 -28.03 14.72
CA ILE A 689 31.02 -28.66 16.00
C ILE A 689 30.77 -27.69 17.16
N LYS A 690 31.24 -26.45 17.08
CA LYS A 690 30.97 -25.43 18.10
C LYS A 690 29.46 -25.23 18.33
N TYR A 691 28.68 -25.21 17.25
CA TYR A 691 27.22 -25.07 17.33
C TYR A 691 26.59 -26.29 18.05
N MET A 692 26.98 -27.51 17.68
CA MET A 692 26.52 -28.73 18.35
C MET A 692 26.92 -28.77 19.83
N CYS A 693 28.18 -28.44 20.16
CA CYS A 693 28.64 -28.39 21.55
C CYS A 693 27.83 -27.38 22.37
N SER A 694 27.59 -26.18 21.86
CA SER A 694 26.84 -25.16 22.59
C SER A 694 25.36 -25.55 22.79
N ALA A 695 24.73 -26.14 21.79
CA ALA A 695 23.34 -26.60 21.84
C ALA A 695 23.17 -27.75 22.87
N VAL A 696 24.05 -28.75 22.83
CA VAL A 696 23.98 -29.90 23.75
C VAL A 696 24.27 -29.47 25.19
N SER A 697 25.29 -28.64 25.43
CA SER A 697 25.68 -28.24 26.79
C SER A 697 24.65 -27.35 27.50
N SER A 698 23.94 -26.50 26.74
CA SER A 698 23.08 -25.47 27.34
C SER A 698 21.60 -25.85 27.41
N ARG A 699 21.13 -26.76 26.56
CA ARG A 699 19.72 -26.97 26.34
C ARG A 699 19.19 -28.39 26.49
N ILE A 700 20.02 -29.42 26.32
CA ILE A 700 19.60 -30.82 26.35
C ILE A 700 19.79 -31.40 27.73
N THR A 701 18.68 -31.80 28.35
CA THR A 701 18.65 -32.27 29.75
C THR A 701 17.91 -33.60 29.94
N ILE A 702 17.22 -34.10 28.93
CA ILE A 702 16.33 -35.28 29.02
C ILE A 702 17.08 -36.61 28.89
N LEU A 703 18.27 -36.59 28.30
CA LEU A 703 19.04 -37.79 28.01
C LEU A 703 19.53 -38.50 29.29
N ASP A 704 19.76 -39.79 29.21
CA ASP A 704 20.41 -40.54 30.29
C ASP A 704 21.91 -40.24 30.33
N SER A 705 22.55 -40.40 31.50
CA SER A 705 23.96 -40.04 31.69
C SER A 705 24.89 -40.77 30.72
N GLU A 706 24.57 -42.00 30.35
CA GLU A 706 25.39 -42.81 29.44
C GLU A 706 25.28 -42.29 27.99
N ASP A 707 24.06 -42.02 27.51
CA ASP A 707 23.78 -41.52 26.17
C ASP A 707 24.36 -40.12 25.98
N TYR A 708 24.18 -39.22 26.97
CA TYR A 708 24.79 -37.89 26.95
C TYR A 708 26.33 -37.94 26.86
N LEU A 709 26.96 -38.81 27.67
CA LEU A 709 28.41 -38.98 27.65
C LEU A 709 28.92 -39.54 26.31
N ASN A 710 28.13 -40.43 25.67
CA ASN A 710 28.47 -40.96 24.35
C ASN A 710 28.46 -39.87 23.29
N VAL A 711 27.41 -39.01 23.25
CA VAL A 711 27.33 -37.87 22.34
C VAL A 711 28.45 -36.85 22.61
N ALA A 712 28.70 -36.52 23.89
CA ALA A 712 29.77 -35.57 24.27
C ALA A 712 31.16 -36.06 23.84
N MET A 713 31.45 -37.37 24.02
CA MET A 713 32.70 -38.00 23.58
C MET A 713 32.85 -38.04 22.07
N LEU A 714 31.73 -38.26 21.35
CA LEU A 714 31.70 -38.21 19.87
C LEU A 714 32.08 -36.81 19.37
N LEU A 715 31.46 -35.76 19.93
CA LEU A 715 31.79 -34.37 19.59
C LEU A 715 33.22 -33.99 19.91
N ALA A 716 33.77 -34.47 21.03
CA ALA A 716 35.18 -34.30 21.37
C ALA A 716 36.13 -35.01 20.37
N LYS A 717 35.75 -36.20 19.86
CA LYS A 717 36.47 -36.89 18.78
C LYS A 717 36.48 -36.11 17.49
N TYR A 718 35.35 -35.49 17.11
CA TYR A 718 35.28 -34.63 15.94
C TYR A 718 36.23 -33.43 16.05
N ALA A 719 36.28 -32.79 17.22
CA ALA A 719 37.25 -31.73 17.48
C ALA A 719 38.71 -32.15 17.23
N LEU A 720 39.06 -33.37 17.59
CA LEU A 720 40.41 -33.93 17.38
C LEU A 720 40.75 -34.19 15.91
N ASN A 721 39.72 -34.45 15.06
CA ASN A 721 39.90 -34.74 13.65
C ASN A 721 40.03 -33.50 12.75
N LEU A 722 39.89 -32.28 13.29
CA LEU A 722 40.09 -31.05 12.53
C LEU A 722 41.53 -30.94 11.99
N ILE A 723 41.73 -30.23 10.90
CA ILE A 723 43.01 -30.13 10.21
C ILE A 723 43.99 -29.21 10.95
N ARG A 724 43.55 -28.02 11.36
CA ARG A 724 44.40 -26.98 11.94
C ARG A 724 44.54 -27.15 13.46
N LEU A 725 45.76 -27.11 13.98
CA LEU A 725 46.05 -27.28 15.43
C LEU A 725 45.30 -26.26 16.29
N THR A 726 45.32 -24.97 15.92
CA THR A 726 44.63 -23.91 16.66
C THR A 726 43.13 -24.18 16.77
N GLN A 727 42.51 -24.63 15.67
CA GLN A 727 41.10 -24.99 15.63
C GLN A 727 40.80 -26.25 16.46
N ARG A 728 41.69 -27.26 16.45
CA ARG A 728 41.56 -28.45 17.31
C ARG A 728 41.51 -28.06 18.80
N CYS A 729 42.45 -27.24 19.24
CA CYS A 729 42.53 -26.82 20.63
C CYS A 729 41.32 -25.96 21.02
N GLU A 730 40.94 -24.99 20.17
CA GLU A 730 39.79 -24.13 20.39
C GLU A 730 38.51 -24.94 20.53
N VAL A 731 38.20 -25.81 19.56
CA VAL A 731 36.96 -26.61 19.54
C VAL A 731 36.94 -27.67 20.64
N LEU A 732 38.14 -28.27 20.98
CA LEU A 732 38.21 -29.22 22.07
C LEU A 732 37.98 -28.57 23.44
N CYS A 733 38.42 -27.32 23.60
CA CYS A 733 38.08 -26.50 24.76
C CYS A 733 36.58 -26.19 24.83
N CYS A 734 35.93 -25.89 23.69
CA CYS A 734 34.46 -25.77 23.64
C CYS A 734 33.77 -27.08 24.01
N ALA A 735 34.25 -28.22 23.54
CA ALA A 735 33.71 -29.53 23.88
C ALA A 735 33.90 -29.90 25.37
N SER A 736 34.94 -29.38 26.04
CA SER A 736 35.12 -29.60 27.48
C SER A 736 33.98 -29.08 28.35
N HIS A 737 33.23 -28.03 27.87
CA HIS A 737 32.03 -27.52 28.56
C HIS A 737 30.89 -28.53 28.63
N LEU A 738 30.84 -29.52 27.71
CA LEU A 738 29.87 -30.60 27.76
C LEU A 738 29.96 -31.42 29.04
N PHE A 739 31.20 -31.59 29.58
CA PHE A 739 31.47 -32.38 30.79
C PHE A 739 31.35 -31.56 32.10
N ASN A 740 30.96 -30.26 32.00
CA ASN A 740 30.69 -29.38 33.14
C ASN A 740 29.21 -29.05 33.28
N SER A 741 28.32 -29.83 32.70
CA SER A 741 26.88 -29.61 32.88
C SER A 741 26.46 -29.98 34.31
N PRO A 742 25.52 -29.23 34.96
CA PRO A 742 25.04 -29.53 36.31
C PRO A 742 24.51 -30.95 36.48
N GLN A 743 23.90 -31.51 35.41
CA GLN A 743 23.29 -32.84 35.40
C GLN A 743 24.30 -33.95 35.05
N TYR A 744 25.36 -33.65 34.29
CA TYR A 744 26.29 -34.63 33.70
C TYR A 744 27.76 -34.28 33.97
N TYR A 745 28.06 -33.88 35.21
CA TYR A 745 29.44 -33.52 35.60
C TYR A 745 30.40 -34.69 35.57
N ASN A 746 31.50 -34.57 34.81
CA ASN A 746 32.56 -35.59 34.77
C ASN A 746 33.93 -34.91 34.66
N GLU A 747 34.57 -34.71 35.82
CA GLU A 747 35.86 -34.03 35.93
C GLU A 747 36.98 -34.76 35.16
N GLN A 748 36.98 -36.09 35.17
CA GLN A 748 38.03 -36.87 34.48
C GLN A 748 38.04 -36.62 32.96
N ARG A 749 36.85 -36.55 32.34
CA ARG A 749 36.71 -36.28 30.90
C ARG A 749 36.98 -34.83 30.55
N LEU A 750 36.60 -33.92 31.43
CA LEU A 750 36.94 -32.50 31.29
C LEU A 750 38.43 -32.25 31.29
N VAL A 751 39.14 -32.82 32.28
CA VAL A 751 40.62 -32.76 32.38
C VAL A 751 41.26 -33.43 31.16
N TRP A 752 40.73 -34.58 30.73
CA TRP A 752 41.22 -35.27 29.55
C TRP A 752 41.20 -34.40 28.29
N CYS A 753 40.14 -33.62 28.06
CA CYS A 753 40.06 -32.70 26.91
C CYS A 753 41.18 -31.64 26.92
N LEU A 754 41.47 -31.06 28.10
CA LEU A 754 42.48 -30.02 28.24
C LEU A 754 43.91 -30.60 28.15
N GLU A 755 44.16 -31.80 28.72
CA GLU A 755 45.43 -32.50 28.61
C GLU A 755 45.73 -32.95 27.18
N LYS A 756 44.69 -33.34 26.42
CA LYS A 756 44.83 -33.65 24.99
C LYS A 756 45.29 -32.44 24.17
N CYS A 757 44.83 -31.21 24.50
CA CYS A 757 45.35 -30.01 23.85
C CYS A 757 46.88 -29.85 24.08
N VAL A 758 47.34 -30.11 25.28
CA VAL A 758 48.79 -30.06 25.61
C VAL A 758 49.58 -31.14 24.87
N THR A 759 49.06 -32.38 24.86
CA THR A 759 49.73 -33.50 24.15
C THR A 759 49.77 -33.28 22.62
N LEU A 760 48.71 -32.67 22.04
CA LEU A 760 48.71 -32.31 20.61
C LEU A 760 49.76 -31.27 20.25
N VAL A 761 50.00 -30.31 21.13
CA VAL A 761 51.06 -29.30 20.95
C VAL A 761 52.45 -29.94 21.10
N GLU A 762 52.59 -30.98 21.92
CA GLU A 762 53.85 -31.71 22.09
C GLU A 762 54.23 -32.63 20.94
N THR A 763 53.23 -33.18 20.25
CA THR A 763 53.47 -34.15 19.18
C THR A 763 53.64 -33.50 17.79
N LEU A 764 53.41 -32.18 17.65
CA LEU A 764 53.43 -31.51 16.37
C LEU A 764 54.54 -30.44 16.29
N ASP A 765 55.81 -30.88 16.10
CA ASP A 765 56.98 -30.01 16.02
C ASP A 765 57.05 -29.13 14.72
N PHE A 766 56.13 -29.27 13.80
CA PHE A 766 56.14 -28.55 12.51
C PHE A 766 55.55 -27.12 12.55
N TYR A 767 54.97 -26.72 13.66
CA TYR A 767 54.33 -25.41 13.79
C TYR A 767 55.27 -24.36 14.34
N THR A 768 55.09 -23.11 13.92
CA THR A 768 55.81 -21.96 14.46
C THR A 768 55.50 -21.79 15.96
N PRO A 769 56.46 -21.39 16.81
CA PRO A 769 56.22 -21.16 18.24
C PRO A 769 55.01 -20.27 18.52
N SER A 770 54.77 -19.27 17.70
CA SER A 770 53.64 -18.37 17.78
C SER A 770 52.30 -19.11 17.71
N LYS A 771 52.09 -20.00 16.76
CA LYS A 771 50.88 -20.81 16.63
C LYS A 771 50.68 -21.82 17.75
N LEU A 772 51.79 -22.37 18.29
CA LEU A 772 51.74 -23.27 19.44
C LEU A 772 51.29 -22.55 20.71
N VAL A 773 51.83 -21.34 20.94
CA VAL A 773 51.38 -20.47 22.04
C VAL A 773 49.93 -20.07 21.91
N GLU A 774 49.53 -19.66 20.72
CA GLU A 774 48.08 -19.31 20.43
C GLU A 774 47.18 -20.51 20.74
N SER A 775 47.57 -21.71 20.34
CA SER A 775 46.78 -22.93 20.56
C SER A 775 46.67 -23.30 22.05
N LEU A 776 47.64 -22.98 22.89
CA LEU A 776 47.62 -23.26 24.33
C LEU A 776 46.90 -22.17 25.15
N MET A 777 46.64 -21.01 24.56
CA MET A 777 45.84 -19.97 25.25
C MET A 777 44.43 -20.44 25.54
N PHE A 778 43.81 -21.17 24.63
CA PHE A 778 42.44 -21.70 24.81
C PHE A 778 42.30 -22.63 26.01
N PRO A 779 43.13 -23.69 26.17
CA PRO A 779 43.08 -24.54 27.37
C PRO A 779 43.51 -23.81 28.65
N LEU A 780 44.36 -22.76 28.59
CA LEU A 780 44.64 -21.92 29.74
C LEU A 780 43.37 -21.15 30.21
N GLU A 781 42.70 -20.52 29.31
CA GLU A 781 41.45 -19.80 29.59
C GLU A 781 40.39 -20.71 30.21
N THR A 782 40.13 -21.86 29.56
CA THR A 782 39.14 -22.85 30.00
C THR A 782 39.52 -23.49 31.34
N SER A 783 40.81 -23.81 31.58
CA SER A 783 41.25 -24.40 32.85
C SER A 783 41.11 -23.42 34.03
N LYS A 784 41.35 -22.13 33.81
CA LYS A 784 41.10 -21.06 34.79
C LYS A 784 39.60 -20.88 35.04
N TYR A 785 38.76 -20.89 33.98
CA TYR A 785 37.30 -20.82 34.09
C TYR A 785 36.73 -21.94 34.97
N PHE A 786 37.19 -23.17 34.76
CA PHE A 786 36.79 -24.33 35.58
C PHE A 786 37.50 -24.43 36.92
N LYS A 787 38.40 -23.51 37.26
CA LYS A 787 39.18 -23.49 38.50
C LYS A 787 40.05 -24.76 38.76
N LEU A 788 40.53 -25.41 37.70
CA LEU A 788 41.35 -26.65 37.74
C LEU A 788 42.82 -26.33 37.99
N LYS A 789 43.27 -26.29 39.25
CA LYS A 789 44.62 -25.88 39.66
C LYS A 789 45.74 -26.70 39.02
N ASN A 790 45.58 -28.00 38.88
CA ASN A 790 46.61 -28.89 38.34
C ASN A 790 46.81 -28.72 36.84
N THR A 791 45.76 -28.75 36.08
CA THR A 791 45.80 -28.55 34.63
C THR A 791 46.24 -27.14 34.27
N THR A 792 45.80 -26.10 35.01
CA THR A 792 46.25 -24.71 34.83
C THR A 792 47.76 -24.60 34.99
N LYS A 793 48.35 -25.23 36.02
CA LYS A 793 49.82 -25.26 36.22
C LYS A 793 50.51 -25.97 35.06
N LEU A 794 50.03 -27.13 34.63
CA LEU A 794 50.53 -27.88 33.49
C LEU A 794 50.58 -27.08 32.20
N VAL A 795 49.46 -26.43 31.85
CA VAL A 795 49.38 -25.58 30.67
C VAL A 795 50.27 -24.34 30.78
N GLN A 796 50.32 -23.70 31.97
CA GLN A 796 51.14 -22.53 32.22
C GLN A 796 52.66 -22.88 32.08
N ASN A 797 53.10 -23.94 32.68
CA ASN A 797 54.53 -24.41 32.59
C ASN A 797 54.91 -24.66 31.12
N LYS A 798 54.01 -25.13 30.29
CA LYS A 798 54.28 -25.38 28.87
C LYS A 798 54.29 -24.06 28.07
N LEU A 799 53.39 -23.15 28.35
CA LEU A 799 53.36 -21.82 27.77
C LEU A 799 54.65 -21.04 28.10
N ASP A 800 55.10 -21.08 29.34
CA ASP A 800 56.32 -20.38 29.74
C ASP A 800 57.57 -20.88 28.99
N LYS A 801 57.62 -22.17 28.71
CA LYS A 801 58.71 -22.77 27.89
C LYS A 801 58.63 -22.31 26.42
N LEU A 802 57.45 -22.29 25.82
CA LEU A 802 57.28 -21.93 24.42
C LEU A 802 57.37 -20.40 24.21
N SER A 803 56.96 -19.59 25.19
CA SER A 803 57.02 -18.13 25.10
C SER A 803 58.44 -17.61 24.98
N GLN A 804 59.46 -18.33 25.60
CA GLN A 804 60.88 -18.00 25.47
C GLN A 804 61.44 -18.13 24.04
N LEU A 805 60.70 -18.84 23.16
CA LEU A 805 61.07 -19.05 21.75
C LEU A 805 60.40 -18.05 20.82
N LEU A 806 59.61 -17.12 21.35
CA LEU A 806 58.86 -16.12 20.55
C LEU A 806 59.72 -14.91 20.12
N PRO A 807 59.49 -14.30 18.96
CA PRO A 807 60.03 -12.99 18.57
C PRO A 807 59.60 -11.90 19.55
N LYS A 808 60.46 -10.86 19.76
CA LYS A 808 60.20 -9.77 20.75
C LYS A 808 58.87 -9.07 20.56
N ASP A 809 58.39 -8.88 19.32
CA ASP A 809 57.13 -8.17 19.00
C ASP A 809 55.91 -9.04 19.33
N GLU A 810 55.99 -10.35 19.17
CA GLU A 810 54.93 -11.30 19.50
C GLU A 810 54.88 -11.61 20.99
N MET A 811 56.01 -11.56 21.67
CA MET A 811 56.12 -11.70 23.12
C MET A 811 55.29 -10.61 23.85
N LYS A 812 55.37 -9.36 23.39
CA LYS A 812 54.59 -8.26 23.96
C LYS A 812 53.09 -8.48 23.83
N LYS A 813 52.62 -8.93 22.67
CA LYS A 813 51.19 -9.28 22.45
C LYS A 813 50.72 -10.44 23.32
N TYR A 814 51.61 -11.41 23.57
CA TYR A 814 51.34 -12.53 24.48
C TYR A 814 51.19 -12.05 25.92
N GLU A 815 52.11 -11.22 26.42
CA GLU A 815 52.05 -10.65 27.77
C GLU A 815 50.80 -9.82 28.00
N GLU A 816 50.38 -9.02 27.02
CA GLU A 816 49.13 -8.26 27.06
C GLU A 816 47.90 -9.19 27.19
N LYS A 817 47.83 -10.28 26.39
CA LYS A 817 46.73 -11.27 26.46
C LYS A 817 46.72 -12.00 27.81
N VAL A 818 47.89 -12.42 28.36
CA VAL A 818 47.96 -13.09 29.65
C VAL A 818 47.54 -12.17 30.78
N LYS A 819 47.89 -10.87 30.71
CA LYS A 819 47.46 -9.87 31.68
C LYS A 819 45.95 -9.64 31.64
N ALA A 820 45.36 -9.51 30.45
CA ALA A 820 43.91 -9.39 30.28
C ALA A 820 43.16 -10.61 30.86
N LEU A 821 43.73 -11.79 30.68
CA LEU A 821 43.19 -13.06 31.19
C LEU A 821 43.28 -13.15 32.72
N GLN A 822 44.33 -12.58 33.34
CA GLN A 822 44.47 -12.47 34.79
C GLN A 822 43.44 -11.48 35.37
N GLU A 823 43.22 -10.35 34.72
CA GLU A 823 42.19 -9.37 35.10
C GLU A 823 40.79 -10.00 35.02
N TYR A 824 40.48 -10.74 33.94
CA TYR A 824 39.20 -11.45 33.77
C TYR A 824 39.00 -12.53 34.87
N THR A 825 40.01 -13.31 35.19
CA THR A 825 39.91 -14.32 36.28
C THR A 825 39.71 -13.69 37.65
N ASN A 826 40.26 -12.51 37.90
CA ASN A 826 40.07 -11.78 39.14
C ASN A 826 38.64 -11.20 39.24
N LEU A 827 38.00 -10.85 38.08
CA LEU A 827 36.60 -10.47 38.03
C LEU A 827 35.63 -11.64 38.29
N LEU A 828 35.94 -12.84 37.81
CA LEU A 828 35.15 -14.05 38.05
C LEU A 828 35.29 -14.63 39.46
N THR A 829 36.29 -14.23 40.24
CA THR A 829 36.51 -14.64 41.64
C THR A 829 35.92 -13.65 42.65
N LYS A 830 35.56 -12.44 42.24
CA LYS A 830 34.70 -11.50 42.99
C LYS A 830 33.22 -11.82 42.73
#